data_93168c8d765be9f46000eca0ca03f904
#
_entry.id   93168c8d765be9f46000eca0ca03f904
#
_cell.length_a   1.000
_cell.length_b   1.000
_cell.length_c   1.000
_cell.angle_alpha   90.00
_cell.angle_beta   90.00
_cell.angle_gamma   90.00
#
_symmetry.space_group_name_H-M   'P 1'
#
loop_
_entity.id
_entity.type
_entity.pdbx_description
1 polymer ?
#
loop_
_entity_poly.entity_id
_entity_poly.type
_entity_poly.pdbx_seq_one_letter_code
_entity_poly.pdbx_strand_id
1 'polypeptide(L)'
;MPPFVLVDGSYFLFRAYHALPPLTTSTGLHTNAIRGAISAIQKLMRRMQPTHMAVIFDTPEPTFRHKLSPIYKGDRPTMPEELSQQIPYLHALIKAQGIPLYSLPGAEADDIIGTLAKRAVLEGHHVLISTGDKDMAQLVNDHVKLEDSFKDRVLDTDGVFEKFGVWPNQIIDYLTLMGDASDGIMGVPGVGAKTAAKLLTEYGTLDNIIANADQLKGKISQNIKDNLDNIKLDHQLASIVCDLPLELDWHELKLTDPNVEALRNLYTELEFRNQLQSLDHPNNPNSSTYKQQASQAIVQNEVKPAESIETEDQASLTSQDDQLGTANYHTVLTQEAWDQLWQRMQNADHFAIDTETTSLDYRIAEMVGFSIAFDAKDAYYVPLAHNYENAPQQLDRDQILAQIKPVLENEAIKKIGHHLKYDAHIFANHGIELKGWYFDSMLASYVLNAAATRHGMDDVARLYLSHLSTTFEQIAGKGAKQKTFNQIEIEVAAHYAAEDAHVTYRLYEVLSNKLKPFPELENILYNIEMPVARILSGMEEDGIRLDHAFLDKLSVEFAKTMEGLENQAMEIADETFNIASPKQVGEILFDKLGIKGGKKTATGQYSTSESVLEKIEHPLAEIILEHRGLAKLKSTYTDRLVEQSHNDTHRVHTSYHQALTATGRLSSSDPNLQNIPIRRQIGRQIRKAFIAPEGRVLLAADYSQIELRLMAHFSQDEALVHAFQHGQDVHRRTAAEVLGIDIEDVTNDQRRQAKAVNFGLLYGMSEFGLIRQLGFTRQESQNYIKQYFQRYPGIYEYMQRTRQVASEQGFVETILGRRLYTPDIDARNVMVRKAAERAAINAPLQGSAADIIKLAMIEVDKILPKDQAKLLLQVHDELVFEADQNIAEELSKQIASVMESVVEISVPLLVEVGQGLNWDDAH
;
A
#
# COMPACT_ATOMS: atom_id res chain seq x y z
N MET A 1 29.34 3.97 -16.82
CA MET A 1 28.98 5.34 -17.29
C MET A 1 27.46 5.45 -17.20
N PRO A 2 26.91 6.61 -16.83
CA PRO A 2 25.45 6.77 -16.84
C PRO A 2 24.90 6.52 -18.24
N PRO A 3 23.67 5.95 -18.37
CA PRO A 3 23.09 5.63 -19.67
C PRO A 3 22.71 6.91 -20.44
N PHE A 4 22.70 6.84 -21.75
CA PHE A 4 22.02 7.82 -22.59
C PHE A 4 20.50 7.62 -22.45
N VAL A 5 19.76 8.66 -22.07
CA VAL A 5 18.32 8.55 -21.76
C VAL A 5 17.50 9.18 -22.89
N LEU A 6 16.63 8.38 -23.49
CA LEU A 6 15.66 8.81 -24.49
C LEU A 6 14.24 8.70 -23.91
N VAL A 7 13.49 9.79 -23.96
CA VAL A 7 12.13 9.88 -23.42
C VAL A 7 11.13 10.05 -24.55
N ASP A 8 10.14 9.20 -24.59
CA ASP A 8 8.95 9.38 -25.43
C ASP A 8 8.06 10.46 -24.83
N GLY A 9 8.21 11.68 -25.33
CA GLY A 9 7.50 12.87 -24.85
C GLY A 9 5.99 12.79 -25.10
N SER A 10 5.59 12.19 -26.19
CA SER A 10 4.17 11.98 -26.54
C SER A 10 3.50 11.06 -25.53
N TYR A 11 4.12 9.93 -25.20
CA TYR A 11 3.63 9.02 -24.16
C TYR A 11 3.51 9.71 -22.79
N PHE A 12 4.55 10.44 -22.37
CA PHE A 12 4.54 11.17 -21.10
C PHE A 12 3.42 12.20 -21.03
N LEU A 13 3.19 12.94 -22.10
CA LEU A 13 2.13 13.94 -22.21
C LEU A 13 0.74 13.31 -22.07
N PHE A 14 0.43 12.31 -22.89
CA PHE A 14 -0.86 11.62 -22.87
C PHE A 14 -1.11 10.89 -21.56
N ARG A 15 -0.10 10.21 -21.03
CA ARG A 15 -0.20 9.50 -19.76
C ARG A 15 -0.48 10.44 -18.59
N ALA A 16 0.21 11.58 -18.52
CA ALA A 16 0.00 12.60 -17.51
C ALA A 16 -1.40 13.24 -17.60
N TYR A 17 -1.88 13.50 -18.81
CA TYR A 17 -3.20 14.05 -19.05
C TYR A 17 -4.32 13.17 -18.47
N HIS A 18 -4.24 11.86 -18.67
CA HIS A 18 -5.25 10.91 -18.20
C HIS A 18 -5.05 10.47 -16.74
N ALA A 19 -3.85 10.61 -16.20
CA ALA A 19 -3.54 10.19 -14.82
C ALA A 19 -3.93 11.24 -13.77
N LEU A 20 -3.88 12.51 -14.13
CA LEU A 20 -4.17 13.61 -13.21
C LEU A 20 -5.56 14.22 -13.47
N PRO A 21 -6.27 14.64 -12.41
CA PRO A 21 -7.51 15.38 -12.59
C PRO A 21 -7.24 16.69 -13.35
N PRO A 22 -8.25 17.28 -14.02
CA PRO A 22 -8.11 18.57 -14.67
C PRO A 22 -7.63 19.65 -13.67
N LEU A 23 -6.48 20.23 -13.97
CA LEU A 23 -5.89 21.36 -13.23
C LEU A 23 -5.86 22.55 -14.19
N THR A 24 -6.28 23.70 -13.70
CA THR A 24 -6.31 24.95 -14.51
C THR A 24 -5.67 26.10 -13.75
N THR A 25 -5.04 27.03 -14.49
CA THR A 25 -4.64 28.33 -13.95
C THR A 25 -5.86 29.19 -13.67
N SER A 26 -5.67 30.32 -13.00
CA SER A 26 -6.71 31.33 -12.77
C SER A 26 -7.28 31.91 -14.07
N THR A 27 -6.52 31.83 -15.17
CA THR A 27 -6.92 32.27 -16.53
C THR A 27 -7.64 31.17 -17.33
N GLY A 28 -7.78 29.95 -16.78
CA GLY A 28 -8.48 28.83 -17.42
C GLY A 28 -7.58 27.92 -18.27
N LEU A 29 -6.27 28.15 -18.36
CA LEU A 29 -5.34 27.26 -19.06
C LEU A 29 -5.20 25.92 -18.29
N HIS A 30 -5.42 24.80 -18.98
CA HIS A 30 -5.21 23.47 -18.42
C HIS A 30 -3.72 23.18 -18.22
N THR A 31 -3.33 22.58 -17.08
CA THR A 31 -1.93 22.37 -16.70
C THR A 31 -1.62 20.96 -16.17
N ASN A 32 -2.62 20.08 -16.09
CA ASN A 32 -2.45 18.72 -15.55
C ASN A 32 -1.43 17.89 -16.34
N ALA A 33 -1.48 17.90 -17.67
CA ALA A 33 -0.52 17.17 -18.50
C ALA A 33 0.91 17.73 -18.36
N ILE A 34 1.05 19.06 -18.36
CA ILE A 34 2.34 19.73 -18.15
C ILE A 34 2.95 19.31 -16.81
N ARG A 35 2.16 19.42 -15.74
CA ARG A 35 2.61 19.13 -14.39
C ARG A 35 3.05 17.69 -14.22
N GLY A 36 2.24 16.74 -14.73
CA GLY A 36 2.55 15.31 -14.62
C GLY A 36 3.77 14.92 -15.44
N ALA A 37 3.83 15.34 -16.72
CA ALA A 37 4.94 15.03 -17.62
C ALA A 37 6.28 15.60 -17.12
N ILE A 38 6.30 16.89 -16.74
CA ILE A 38 7.54 17.52 -16.27
C ILE A 38 8.04 16.93 -14.94
N SER A 39 7.11 16.56 -14.03
CA SER A 39 7.46 15.90 -12.78
C SER A 39 8.07 14.52 -13.01
N ALA A 40 7.51 13.74 -13.94
CA ALA A 40 8.04 12.42 -14.29
C ALA A 40 9.42 12.51 -14.97
N ILE A 41 9.61 13.47 -15.87
CA ILE A 41 10.91 13.75 -16.50
C ILE A 41 11.95 14.16 -15.45
N GLN A 42 11.60 15.01 -14.51
CA GLN A 42 12.49 15.42 -13.42
C GLN A 42 12.83 14.27 -12.48
N LYS A 43 11.85 13.39 -12.18
CA LYS A 43 12.09 12.15 -11.38
C LYS A 43 13.09 11.25 -12.10
N LEU A 44 12.92 11.04 -13.41
CA LEU A 44 13.82 10.23 -14.24
C LEU A 44 15.23 10.80 -14.27
N MET A 45 15.37 12.11 -14.49
CA MET A 45 16.68 12.80 -14.48
C MET A 45 17.41 12.64 -13.15
N ARG A 46 16.71 12.84 -12.05
CA ARG A 46 17.29 12.71 -10.70
C ARG A 46 17.77 11.30 -10.43
N ARG A 47 17.01 10.29 -10.84
CA ARG A 47 17.34 8.88 -10.61
C ARG A 47 18.49 8.42 -11.49
N MET A 48 18.50 8.77 -12.78
CA MET A 48 19.46 8.27 -13.75
C MET A 48 20.73 9.10 -13.87
N GLN A 49 20.67 10.36 -13.44
CA GLN A 49 21.78 11.32 -13.53
C GLN A 49 22.50 11.28 -14.91
N PRO A 50 21.74 11.35 -16.04
CA PRO A 50 22.31 11.19 -17.34
C PRO A 50 23.18 12.40 -17.71
N THR A 51 24.27 12.18 -18.44
CA THR A 51 25.02 13.27 -19.08
C THR A 51 24.40 13.66 -20.44
N HIS A 52 23.73 12.69 -21.08
CA HIS A 52 23.04 12.84 -22.36
C HIS A 52 21.60 12.39 -22.20
N MET A 53 20.67 13.22 -22.64
CA MET A 53 19.22 12.95 -22.56
C MET A 53 18.52 13.73 -23.64
N ALA A 54 17.43 13.17 -24.19
CA ALA A 54 16.52 13.90 -25.06
C ALA A 54 15.07 13.47 -24.83
N VAL A 55 14.14 14.42 -25.02
CA VAL A 55 12.71 14.16 -25.07
C VAL A 55 12.26 14.29 -26.52
N ILE A 56 11.68 13.23 -27.05
CA ILE A 56 11.28 13.12 -28.45
C ILE A 56 9.76 13.20 -28.53
N PHE A 57 9.26 14.00 -29.48
CA PHE A 57 7.82 14.16 -29.70
C PHE A 57 7.44 13.81 -31.15
N ASP A 58 6.23 13.25 -31.29
CA ASP A 58 5.58 13.15 -32.60
C ASP A 58 5.21 14.51 -33.13
N THR A 59 5.09 14.60 -34.46
CA THR A 59 4.59 15.77 -35.14
C THR A 59 3.23 15.47 -35.80
N PRO A 60 2.39 16.49 -36.07
CA PRO A 60 1.06 16.28 -36.64
C PRO A 60 1.09 15.85 -38.13
N GLU A 61 2.25 15.92 -38.79
CA GLU A 61 2.38 15.55 -40.19
C GLU A 61 2.26 14.06 -40.44
N PRO A 62 1.57 13.62 -41.52
CA PRO A 62 1.45 12.21 -41.85
C PRO A 62 2.82 11.56 -42.08
N THR A 63 3.04 10.41 -41.45
CA THR A 63 4.26 9.63 -41.60
C THR A 63 4.20 8.69 -42.82
N PHE A 64 5.28 7.97 -43.11
CA PHE A 64 5.28 7.00 -44.19
C PHE A 64 4.27 5.85 -43.93
N ARG A 65 3.95 5.51 -42.67
CA ARG A 65 2.95 4.48 -42.33
C ARG A 65 1.55 4.88 -42.73
N HIS A 66 1.19 6.15 -42.62
CA HIS A 66 -0.08 6.69 -43.16
C HIS A 66 -0.18 6.63 -44.70
N LYS A 67 0.97 6.66 -45.39
CA LYS A 67 1.00 6.48 -46.84
C LYS A 67 0.86 5.02 -47.24
N LEU A 68 1.38 4.08 -46.40
CA LEU A 68 1.27 2.65 -46.63
C LEU A 68 -0.15 2.12 -46.32
N SER A 69 -0.77 2.64 -45.26
CA SER A 69 -2.10 2.23 -44.86
C SER A 69 -2.92 3.43 -44.36
N PRO A 70 -4.01 3.79 -45.03
CA PRO A 70 -4.91 4.87 -44.59
C PRO A 70 -5.63 4.59 -43.28
N ILE A 71 -5.74 3.33 -42.86
CA ILE A 71 -6.35 2.94 -41.59
C ILE A 71 -5.37 2.97 -40.42
N TYR A 72 -4.07 3.16 -40.66
CA TYR A 72 -3.05 3.23 -39.63
C TYR A 72 -3.33 4.42 -38.69
N LYS A 73 -3.56 4.11 -37.39
CA LYS A 73 -3.95 5.07 -36.35
C LYS A 73 -5.22 5.91 -36.70
N GLY A 74 -6.01 5.46 -37.73
CA GLY A 74 -7.16 6.21 -38.24
C GLY A 74 -8.33 6.33 -37.29
N ASP A 75 -8.52 5.37 -36.40
CA ASP A 75 -9.58 5.36 -35.37
C ASP A 75 -9.19 6.06 -34.07
N ARG A 76 -7.99 6.64 -34.00
CA ARG A 76 -7.59 7.42 -32.80
C ARG A 76 -8.44 8.68 -32.70
N PRO A 77 -9.04 8.98 -31.53
CA PRO A 77 -9.78 10.22 -31.33
C PRO A 77 -8.86 11.43 -31.52
N THR A 78 -9.40 12.50 -32.03
CA THR A 78 -8.67 13.77 -32.13
C THR A 78 -8.21 14.23 -30.77
N MET A 79 -6.99 14.79 -30.72
CA MET A 79 -6.43 15.32 -29.48
C MET A 79 -7.38 16.38 -28.88
N PRO A 80 -7.76 16.27 -27.60
CA PRO A 80 -8.56 17.30 -26.93
C PRO A 80 -7.90 18.66 -27.01
N GLU A 81 -8.68 19.73 -27.20
CA GLU A 81 -8.17 21.07 -27.29
C GLU A 81 -7.42 21.49 -26.02
N GLU A 82 -7.93 21.07 -24.85
CA GLU A 82 -7.32 21.31 -23.54
C GLU A 82 -5.94 20.66 -23.41
N LEU A 83 -5.68 19.55 -24.11
CA LEU A 83 -4.38 18.90 -24.15
C LEU A 83 -3.45 19.61 -25.15
N SER A 84 -3.96 19.94 -26.32
CA SER A 84 -3.15 20.58 -27.37
C SER A 84 -2.61 21.94 -26.94
N GLN A 85 -3.37 22.72 -26.17
CA GLN A 85 -2.93 23.98 -25.56
C GLN A 85 -1.76 23.82 -24.56
N GLN A 86 -1.56 22.66 -23.99
CA GLN A 86 -0.49 22.40 -23.01
C GLN A 86 0.86 22.08 -23.66
N ILE A 87 0.88 21.62 -24.91
CA ILE A 87 2.10 21.18 -25.61
C ILE A 87 3.17 22.30 -25.72
N PRO A 88 2.85 23.52 -26.15
CA PRO A 88 3.87 24.57 -26.24
C PRO A 88 4.53 24.91 -24.91
N TYR A 89 3.75 24.88 -23.82
CA TYR A 89 4.26 25.15 -22.48
C TYR A 89 5.16 24.00 -21.96
N LEU A 90 4.77 22.76 -22.23
CA LEU A 90 5.61 21.61 -21.88
C LEU A 90 6.95 21.66 -22.63
N HIS A 91 6.91 21.93 -23.92
CA HIS A 91 8.13 22.09 -24.74
C HIS A 91 9.02 23.23 -24.23
N ALA A 92 8.42 24.37 -23.88
CA ALA A 92 9.16 25.51 -23.33
C ALA A 92 9.81 25.15 -21.98
N LEU A 93 9.11 24.43 -21.09
CA LEU A 93 9.63 23.98 -19.81
C LEU A 93 10.77 22.98 -19.95
N ILE A 94 10.64 21.98 -20.84
CA ILE A 94 11.70 21.01 -21.13
C ILE A 94 12.97 21.73 -21.59
N LYS A 95 12.85 22.64 -22.56
CA LYS A 95 13.99 23.44 -23.05
C LYS A 95 14.58 24.35 -21.97
N ALA A 96 13.73 24.99 -21.17
CA ALA A 96 14.18 25.86 -20.09
C ALA A 96 14.91 25.10 -18.97
N GLN A 97 14.63 23.80 -18.80
CA GLN A 97 15.37 22.91 -17.90
C GLN A 97 16.72 22.43 -18.48
N GLY A 98 17.09 22.88 -19.67
CA GLY A 98 18.33 22.47 -20.32
C GLY A 98 18.30 21.08 -20.92
N ILE A 99 17.08 20.53 -21.14
CA ILE A 99 16.89 19.21 -21.73
C ILE A 99 16.69 19.36 -23.25
N PRO A 100 17.50 18.72 -24.09
CA PRO A 100 17.28 18.64 -25.51
C PRO A 100 15.89 18.07 -25.86
N LEU A 101 15.18 18.78 -26.75
CA LEU A 101 13.87 18.35 -27.26
C LEU A 101 13.98 18.27 -28.77
N TYR A 102 13.55 17.13 -29.33
CA TYR A 102 13.62 16.90 -30.76
C TYR A 102 12.32 16.32 -31.33
N SER A 103 12.01 16.66 -32.57
CA SER A 103 10.94 16.10 -33.39
C SER A 103 11.27 16.28 -34.85
N LEU A 104 10.82 15.36 -35.71
CA LEU A 104 11.08 15.42 -37.14
C LEU A 104 9.77 15.26 -37.90
N PRO A 105 9.37 16.27 -38.72
CA PRO A 105 8.18 16.17 -39.57
C PRO A 105 8.20 14.93 -40.49
N GLY A 106 7.13 14.14 -40.47
CA GLY A 106 6.99 12.93 -41.28
C GLY A 106 7.66 11.67 -40.72
N ALA A 107 8.29 11.75 -39.55
CA ALA A 107 8.77 10.58 -38.76
C ALA A 107 8.02 10.46 -37.44
N GLU A 108 7.89 9.26 -36.91
CA GLU A 108 7.33 9.02 -35.57
C GLU A 108 8.44 9.12 -34.52
N ALA A 109 8.05 9.46 -33.28
CA ALA A 109 8.99 9.53 -32.16
C ALA A 109 9.75 8.21 -31.99
N ASP A 110 9.08 7.08 -32.20
CA ASP A 110 9.62 5.73 -32.09
C ASP A 110 10.80 5.51 -33.05
N ASP A 111 10.67 5.95 -34.30
CA ASP A 111 11.70 5.79 -35.33
C ASP A 111 12.93 6.69 -35.02
N ILE A 112 12.70 7.88 -34.47
CA ILE A 112 13.78 8.78 -34.03
C ILE A 112 14.52 8.16 -32.84
N ILE A 113 13.78 7.66 -31.84
CA ILE A 113 14.34 7.00 -30.65
C ILE A 113 15.13 5.76 -31.08
N GLY A 114 14.57 4.91 -31.93
CA GLY A 114 15.24 3.71 -32.45
C GLY A 114 16.55 4.05 -33.19
N THR A 115 16.54 5.11 -34.01
CA THR A 115 17.72 5.56 -34.74
C THR A 115 18.82 6.08 -33.81
N LEU A 116 18.47 6.92 -32.82
CA LEU A 116 19.43 7.46 -31.86
C LEU A 116 19.97 6.38 -30.94
N ALA A 117 19.11 5.47 -30.46
CA ALA A 117 19.53 4.35 -29.65
C ALA A 117 20.54 3.46 -30.40
N LYS A 118 20.25 3.11 -31.66
CA LYS A 118 21.16 2.31 -32.49
C LYS A 118 22.51 2.99 -32.71
N ARG A 119 22.54 4.29 -32.96
CA ARG A 119 23.79 5.05 -33.13
C ARG A 119 24.64 5.03 -31.87
N ALA A 120 24.04 5.29 -30.71
CA ALA A 120 24.74 5.25 -29.42
C ALA A 120 25.28 3.85 -29.07
N VAL A 121 24.50 2.80 -29.35
CA VAL A 121 24.93 1.40 -29.13
C VAL A 121 26.13 1.01 -30.01
N LEU A 122 26.15 1.44 -31.26
CA LEU A 122 27.27 1.20 -32.17
C LEU A 122 28.61 1.78 -31.66
N GLU A 123 28.53 2.79 -30.80
CA GLU A 123 29.69 3.39 -30.12
C GLU A 123 29.92 2.84 -28.71
N GLY A 124 29.21 1.78 -28.32
CA GLY A 124 29.39 1.07 -27.06
C GLY A 124 28.72 1.69 -25.84
N HIS A 125 27.73 2.59 -26.06
CA HIS A 125 27.00 3.22 -24.97
C HIS A 125 25.77 2.42 -24.58
N HIS A 126 25.41 2.46 -23.29
CA HIS A 126 24.13 1.95 -22.81
C HIS A 126 23.04 3.00 -22.98
N VAL A 127 21.86 2.57 -23.40
CA VAL A 127 20.71 3.42 -23.65
C VAL A 127 19.54 2.98 -22.77
N LEU A 128 18.87 3.94 -22.14
CA LEU A 128 17.60 3.74 -21.46
C LEU A 128 16.50 4.49 -22.23
N ILE A 129 15.53 3.76 -22.75
CA ILE A 129 14.34 4.34 -23.41
C ILE A 129 13.21 4.37 -22.38
N SER A 130 12.70 5.57 -22.05
CA SER A 130 11.60 5.74 -21.11
C SER A 130 10.28 5.93 -21.85
N THR A 131 9.49 4.86 -21.90
CA THR A 131 8.18 4.79 -22.54
C THR A 131 7.37 3.62 -21.97
N GLY A 132 6.04 3.68 -22.06
CA GLY A 132 5.17 2.54 -21.77
C GLY A 132 4.69 1.83 -23.03
N ASP A 133 5.15 2.26 -24.21
CA ASP A 133 4.78 1.64 -25.48
C ASP A 133 5.40 0.25 -25.60
N LYS A 134 4.54 -0.75 -25.93
CA LYS A 134 4.95 -2.15 -26.07
C LYS A 134 5.80 -2.38 -27.31
N ASP A 135 5.61 -1.59 -28.34
CA ASP A 135 6.26 -1.75 -29.64
C ASP A 135 7.75 -1.45 -29.56
N MET A 136 8.16 -0.56 -28.65
CA MET A 136 9.56 -0.30 -28.33
C MET A 136 10.33 -1.49 -27.78
N ALA A 137 9.64 -2.56 -27.34
CA ALA A 137 10.30 -3.78 -26.84
C ALA A 137 11.15 -4.46 -27.91
N GLN A 138 10.92 -4.21 -29.21
CA GLN A 138 11.76 -4.68 -30.31
C GLN A 138 13.18 -4.07 -30.31
N LEU A 139 13.40 -2.95 -29.60
CA LEU A 139 14.70 -2.27 -29.52
C LEU A 139 15.58 -2.80 -28.39
N VAL A 140 15.03 -3.59 -27.47
CA VAL A 140 15.74 -4.10 -26.29
C VAL A 140 16.83 -5.08 -26.68
N ASN A 141 18.01 -4.91 -26.09
CA ASN A 141 19.15 -5.79 -26.24
C ASN A 141 20.10 -5.59 -25.03
N ASP A 142 21.30 -6.19 -25.05
CA ASP A 142 22.28 -6.09 -23.95
C ASP A 142 22.70 -4.64 -23.61
N HIS A 143 22.51 -3.69 -24.52
CA HIS A 143 22.86 -2.29 -24.35
C HIS A 143 21.65 -1.36 -24.25
N VAL A 144 20.46 -1.82 -24.61
CA VAL A 144 19.22 -1.02 -24.60
C VAL A 144 18.22 -1.62 -23.64
N LYS A 145 17.75 -0.84 -22.66
CA LYS A 145 16.67 -1.21 -21.74
C LYS A 145 15.49 -0.26 -21.92
N LEU A 146 14.27 -0.77 -21.69
CA LEU A 146 13.08 0.07 -21.60
C LEU A 146 12.71 0.33 -20.15
N GLU A 147 12.10 1.47 -19.87
CA GLU A 147 11.56 1.80 -18.57
C GLU A 147 10.20 2.50 -18.71
N ASP A 148 9.20 2.01 -18.00
CA ASP A 148 7.93 2.71 -17.78
C ASP A 148 8.03 3.50 -16.46
N SER A 149 8.43 4.77 -16.54
CA SER A 149 8.64 5.66 -15.39
C SER A 149 7.37 5.92 -14.56
N PHE A 150 6.18 5.60 -15.08
CA PHE A 150 4.91 5.71 -14.33
C PHE A 150 4.58 4.44 -13.55
N LYS A 151 5.24 3.31 -13.85
CA LYS A 151 5.05 2.03 -13.18
C LYS A 151 6.32 1.53 -12.49
N ASP A 152 7.40 2.32 -12.54
CA ASP A 152 8.73 1.99 -12.02
C ASP A 152 9.22 0.57 -12.45
N ARG A 153 8.98 0.23 -13.73
CA ARG A 153 9.30 -1.08 -14.30
C ARG A 153 10.33 -0.95 -15.42
N VAL A 154 11.45 -1.63 -15.24
CA VAL A 154 12.49 -1.76 -16.29
C VAL A 154 12.34 -3.10 -17.01
N LEU A 155 12.49 -3.10 -18.33
CA LEU A 155 12.47 -4.29 -19.18
C LEU A 155 13.83 -4.38 -19.87
N ASP A 156 14.56 -5.44 -19.58
CA ASP A 156 15.68 -5.96 -20.38
C ASP A 156 15.22 -7.14 -21.22
N THR A 157 16.14 -7.86 -21.82
CA THR A 157 15.85 -9.02 -22.70
C THR A 157 14.98 -10.05 -22.00
N ASP A 158 15.31 -10.41 -20.75
CA ASP A 158 14.53 -11.38 -19.98
C ASP A 158 13.15 -10.81 -19.58
N GLY A 159 13.09 -9.55 -19.19
CA GLY A 159 11.85 -8.86 -18.87
C GLY A 159 10.89 -8.73 -20.06
N VAL A 160 11.40 -8.63 -21.29
CA VAL A 160 10.59 -8.71 -22.52
C VAL A 160 10.03 -10.10 -22.68
N PHE A 161 10.88 -11.14 -22.53
CA PHE A 161 10.41 -12.52 -22.64
C PHE A 161 9.37 -12.87 -21.56
N GLU A 162 9.57 -12.46 -20.32
CA GLU A 162 8.59 -12.66 -19.25
C GLU A 162 7.25 -12.00 -19.52
N LYS A 163 7.29 -10.80 -20.11
CA LYS A 163 6.07 -10.02 -20.37
C LYS A 163 5.28 -10.49 -21.58
N PHE A 164 5.96 -10.84 -22.67
CA PHE A 164 5.34 -11.13 -23.95
C PHE A 164 5.40 -12.62 -24.34
N GLY A 165 6.25 -13.42 -23.71
CA GLY A 165 6.50 -14.82 -24.05
C GLY A 165 7.34 -15.00 -25.33
N VAL A 166 8.00 -13.93 -25.80
CA VAL A 166 8.87 -13.90 -26.97
C VAL A 166 10.08 -13.00 -26.70
N TRP A 167 11.20 -13.24 -27.37
CA TRP A 167 12.41 -12.45 -27.26
C TRP A 167 12.29 -11.10 -28.01
N PRO A 168 13.10 -10.10 -27.68
CA PRO A 168 13.03 -8.78 -28.33
C PRO A 168 13.07 -8.83 -29.86
N ASN A 169 13.92 -9.68 -30.44
CA ASN A 169 14.03 -9.88 -31.88
C ASN A 169 12.81 -10.56 -32.54
N GLN A 170 11.87 -11.04 -31.75
CA GLN A 170 10.61 -11.66 -32.21
C GLN A 170 9.41 -10.73 -32.00
N ILE A 171 9.59 -9.56 -31.41
CA ILE A 171 8.47 -8.63 -31.08
C ILE A 171 7.76 -8.15 -32.35
N ILE A 172 8.49 -7.87 -33.42
CA ILE A 172 7.88 -7.45 -34.70
C ILE A 172 6.99 -8.57 -35.25
N ASP A 173 7.50 -9.80 -35.29
CA ASP A 173 6.76 -10.98 -35.74
C ASP A 173 5.54 -11.24 -34.85
N TYR A 174 5.71 -11.07 -33.53
CA TYR A 174 4.63 -11.23 -32.56
C TYR A 174 3.49 -10.22 -32.76
N LEU A 175 3.82 -8.93 -32.97
CA LEU A 175 2.84 -7.88 -33.24
C LEU A 175 2.16 -8.09 -34.59
N THR A 176 2.92 -8.49 -35.60
CA THR A 176 2.38 -8.84 -36.93
C THR A 176 1.36 -9.95 -36.86
N LEU A 177 1.64 -11.01 -36.07
CA LEU A 177 0.73 -12.14 -35.94
C LEU A 177 -0.51 -11.81 -35.11
N MET A 178 -0.32 -11.11 -33.99
CA MET A 178 -1.37 -10.80 -33.03
C MET A 178 -2.26 -9.63 -33.49
N GLY A 179 -1.67 -8.68 -34.19
CA GLY A 179 -2.27 -7.39 -34.54
C GLY A 179 -2.22 -6.38 -33.40
N ASP A 180 -2.49 -5.13 -33.72
CA ASP A 180 -2.72 -4.04 -32.79
C ASP A 180 -3.87 -3.16 -33.25
N ALA A 181 -5.02 -3.32 -32.60
CA ALA A 181 -6.20 -2.54 -32.93
C ALA A 181 -6.03 -1.04 -32.68
N SER A 182 -5.15 -0.62 -31.73
CA SER A 182 -4.90 0.79 -31.43
C SER A 182 -4.14 1.50 -32.55
N ASP A 183 -3.36 0.74 -33.31
CA ASP A 183 -2.56 1.25 -34.41
C ASP A 183 -3.11 0.87 -35.81
N GLY A 184 -4.24 0.16 -35.84
CA GLY A 184 -4.84 -0.29 -37.10
C GLY A 184 -4.06 -1.44 -37.76
N ILE A 185 -3.28 -2.20 -37.01
CA ILE A 185 -2.58 -3.42 -37.42
C ILE A 185 -3.53 -4.61 -37.25
N MET A 186 -3.90 -5.24 -38.34
CA MET A 186 -4.99 -6.21 -38.38
C MET A 186 -4.63 -7.56 -37.73
N GLY A 187 -3.41 -8.01 -37.89
CA GLY A 187 -2.97 -9.31 -37.45
C GLY A 187 -3.61 -10.49 -38.21
N VAL A 188 -3.27 -11.70 -37.83
CA VAL A 188 -3.84 -12.91 -38.42
C VAL A 188 -5.14 -13.28 -37.68
N PRO A 189 -6.29 -13.39 -38.39
CA PRO A 189 -7.55 -13.73 -37.73
C PRO A 189 -7.45 -15.02 -36.92
N GLY A 190 -7.86 -14.96 -35.64
CA GLY A 190 -7.80 -16.08 -34.71
C GLY A 190 -6.44 -16.34 -34.05
N VAL A 191 -5.46 -15.49 -34.30
CA VAL A 191 -4.16 -15.50 -33.60
C VAL A 191 -4.12 -14.38 -32.58
N GLY A 192 -4.27 -14.71 -31.31
CA GLY A 192 -4.07 -13.75 -30.20
C GLY A 192 -2.69 -13.95 -29.56
N ALA A 193 -2.39 -13.15 -28.53
CA ALA A 193 -1.10 -13.08 -27.85
C ALA A 193 -0.48 -14.44 -27.51
N LYS A 194 -1.25 -15.33 -26.86
CA LYS A 194 -0.75 -16.67 -26.48
C LYS A 194 -0.45 -17.56 -27.68
N THR A 195 -1.24 -17.44 -28.76
CA THR A 195 -1.05 -18.22 -29.96
C THR A 195 0.15 -17.75 -30.75
N ALA A 196 0.33 -16.42 -30.88
CA ALA A 196 1.50 -15.83 -31.52
C ALA A 196 2.80 -16.21 -30.80
N ALA A 197 2.84 -16.08 -29.48
CA ALA A 197 4.01 -16.48 -28.68
C ALA A 197 4.32 -17.97 -28.85
N LYS A 198 3.31 -18.86 -28.85
CA LYS A 198 3.51 -20.30 -29.06
C LYS A 198 4.06 -20.61 -30.45
N LEU A 199 3.52 -19.98 -31.50
CA LEU A 199 4.01 -20.17 -32.87
C LEU A 199 5.47 -19.72 -33.01
N LEU A 200 5.83 -18.59 -32.44
CA LEU A 200 7.21 -18.07 -32.45
C LEU A 200 8.16 -18.94 -31.64
N THR A 201 7.70 -19.49 -30.52
CA THR A 201 8.51 -20.46 -29.75
C THR A 201 8.76 -21.74 -30.56
N GLU A 202 7.78 -22.22 -31.34
CA GLU A 202 7.87 -23.48 -32.13
C GLU A 202 8.65 -23.31 -33.44
N TYR A 203 8.42 -22.19 -34.17
CA TYR A 203 8.99 -21.97 -35.51
C TYR A 203 10.09 -20.90 -35.56
N GLY A 204 10.31 -20.15 -34.51
CA GLY A 204 11.36 -19.16 -34.37
C GLY A 204 11.06 -17.79 -35.01
N THR A 205 10.62 -17.75 -36.26
CA THR A 205 10.35 -16.53 -37.04
C THR A 205 9.04 -16.58 -37.80
N LEU A 206 8.51 -15.42 -38.16
CA LEU A 206 7.31 -15.27 -38.99
C LEU A 206 7.48 -15.99 -40.37
N ASP A 207 8.65 -15.84 -41.02
CA ASP A 207 8.94 -16.51 -42.29
C ASP A 207 8.85 -18.02 -42.17
N ASN A 208 9.39 -18.59 -41.10
CA ASN A 208 9.28 -20.03 -40.85
C ASN A 208 7.85 -20.45 -40.56
N ILE A 209 7.04 -19.65 -39.89
CA ILE A 209 5.61 -19.92 -39.66
C ILE A 209 4.87 -19.94 -40.99
N ILE A 210 5.13 -18.95 -41.85
CA ILE A 210 4.53 -18.90 -43.21
C ILE A 210 4.97 -20.10 -44.05
N ALA A 211 6.25 -20.44 -44.06
CA ALA A 211 6.79 -21.57 -44.83
C ALA A 211 6.21 -22.92 -44.37
N ASN A 212 5.86 -23.05 -43.08
CA ASN A 212 5.28 -24.25 -42.50
C ASN A 212 3.76 -24.15 -42.29
N ALA A 213 3.09 -23.20 -42.93
CA ALA A 213 1.67 -22.95 -42.74
C ALA A 213 0.80 -24.20 -42.99
N ASP A 214 1.23 -25.09 -43.89
CA ASP A 214 0.55 -26.38 -44.20
C ASP A 214 0.55 -27.36 -43.00
N GLN A 215 1.48 -27.25 -42.10
CA GLN A 215 1.63 -28.14 -40.94
C GLN A 215 0.82 -27.66 -39.74
N LEU A 216 0.33 -26.42 -39.79
CA LEU A 216 -0.42 -25.82 -38.69
C LEU A 216 -1.83 -26.40 -38.60
N LYS A 217 -2.31 -26.65 -37.39
CA LYS A 217 -3.62 -27.22 -37.11
C LYS A 217 -4.76 -26.19 -37.17
N GLY A 218 -5.89 -26.63 -37.73
CA GLY A 218 -7.14 -25.87 -37.70
C GLY A 218 -7.19 -24.69 -38.68
N LYS A 219 -7.98 -23.68 -38.36
CA LYS A 219 -8.22 -22.50 -39.23
C LYS A 219 -7.01 -21.57 -39.39
N ILE A 220 -6.02 -21.66 -38.48
CA ILE A 220 -4.84 -20.78 -38.49
C ILE A 220 -4.03 -20.94 -39.78
N SER A 221 -3.83 -22.20 -40.24
CA SER A 221 -3.19 -22.50 -41.51
C SER A 221 -3.81 -21.75 -42.68
N GLN A 222 -5.12 -21.83 -42.80
CA GLN A 222 -5.84 -21.14 -43.88
C GLN A 222 -5.78 -19.62 -43.72
N ASN A 223 -5.98 -19.12 -42.49
CA ASN A 223 -5.95 -17.67 -42.21
C ASN A 223 -4.59 -17.03 -42.53
N ILE A 224 -3.47 -17.71 -42.27
CA ILE A 224 -2.14 -17.22 -42.65
C ILE A 224 -2.03 -17.15 -44.17
N LYS A 225 -2.41 -18.17 -44.89
CA LYS A 225 -2.34 -18.22 -46.37
C LYS A 225 -3.20 -17.16 -47.03
N ASP A 226 -4.41 -16.95 -46.50
CA ASP A 226 -5.36 -16.01 -47.07
C ASP A 226 -5.00 -14.54 -46.77
N ASN A 227 -4.09 -14.29 -45.82
CA ASN A 227 -3.72 -12.95 -45.37
C ASN A 227 -2.25 -12.60 -45.61
N LEU A 228 -1.53 -13.28 -46.49
CA LEU A 228 -0.08 -13.04 -46.71
C LEU A 228 0.29 -11.58 -47.06
N ASP A 229 -0.53 -10.90 -47.85
CA ASP A 229 -0.28 -9.48 -48.20
C ASP A 229 -0.53 -8.56 -47.01
N ASN A 230 -1.56 -8.82 -46.18
CA ASN A 230 -1.80 -8.08 -44.95
C ASN A 230 -0.69 -8.32 -43.92
N ILE A 231 -0.21 -9.57 -43.78
CA ILE A 231 0.92 -9.88 -42.89
C ILE A 231 2.17 -9.10 -43.28
N LYS A 232 2.48 -8.96 -44.56
CA LYS A 232 3.61 -8.15 -45.03
C LYS A 232 3.43 -6.66 -44.73
N LEU A 233 2.22 -6.15 -44.92
CA LEU A 233 1.89 -4.77 -44.57
C LEU A 233 2.00 -4.53 -43.06
N ASP A 234 1.39 -5.40 -42.26
CA ASP A 234 1.40 -5.32 -40.81
C ASP A 234 2.83 -5.40 -40.24
N HIS A 235 3.71 -6.23 -40.82
CA HIS A 235 5.12 -6.28 -40.47
C HIS A 235 5.84 -4.98 -40.75
N GLN A 236 5.54 -4.31 -41.88
CA GLN A 236 6.10 -2.99 -42.18
C GLN A 236 5.57 -1.90 -41.26
N LEU A 237 4.29 -1.97 -40.85
CA LEU A 237 3.67 -1.01 -39.95
C LEU A 237 4.19 -1.17 -38.51
N ALA A 238 4.43 -2.41 -38.05
CA ALA A 238 4.93 -2.71 -36.70
C ALA A 238 6.44 -2.44 -36.54
N SER A 239 7.20 -2.39 -37.66
CA SER A 239 8.65 -2.23 -37.60
C SER A 239 9.05 -0.79 -37.30
N ILE A 240 9.90 -0.59 -36.28
CA ILE A 240 10.55 0.71 -35.99
C ILE A 240 11.75 0.88 -36.92
N VAL A 241 11.79 2.04 -37.60
CA VAL A 241 12.91 2.40 -38.49
C VAL A 241 14.07 2.94 -37.65
N CYS A 242 15.23 2.27 -37.74
CA CYS A 242 16.41 2.61 -36.93
C CYS A 242 17.57 3.19 -37.77
N ASP A 243 17.27 3.76 -38.93
CA ASP A 243 18.27 4.31 -39.85
C ASP A 243 17.80 5.59 -40.54
N LEU A 244 16.97 6.36 -39.87
CA LEU A 244 16.51 7.67 -40.36
C LEU A 244 17.71 8.59 -40.66
N PRO A 245 17.65 9.39 -41.72
CA PRO A 245 18.68 10.37 -42.07
C PRO A 245 18.58 11.61 -41.14
N LEU A 246 18.83 11.40 -39.83
CA LEU A 246 18.85 12.48 -38.86
C LEU A 246 20.12 13.31 -39.05
N GLU A 247 19.95 14.63 -39.15
CA GLU A 247 21.05 15.58 -39.12
C GLU A 247 21.65 15.75 -37.74
N LEU A 248 20.92 15.29 -36.69
CA LEU A 248 21.27 15.33 -35.28
C LEU A 248 22.12 14.12 -34.88
N ASP A 249 23.23 14.35 -34.16
CA ASP A 249 24.03 13.32 -33.51
C ASP A 249 23.66 13.21 -32.02
N TRP A 250 23.69 11.99 -31.47
CA TRP A 250 23.36 11.77 -30.04
C TRP A 250 24.35 12.48 -29.09
N HIS A 251 25.60 12.75 -29.54
CA HIS A 251 26.58 13.54 -28.77
C HIS A 251 26.18 14.99 -28.55
N GLU A 252 25.30 15.52 -29.39
CA GLU A 252 24.76 16.89 -29.26
C GLU A 252 23.66 16.98 -28.21
N LEU A 253 23.11 15.81 -27.77
CA LEU A 253 22.01 15.71 -26.83
C LEU A 253 22.48 15.77 -25.36
N LYS A 254 23.44 16.64 -25.10
CA LYS A 254 23.93 16.92 -23.73
C LYS A 254 22.95 17.77 -22.96
N LEU A 255 22.77 17.44 -21.69
CA LEU A 255 22.11 18.33 -20.75
C LEU A 255 22.91 19.62 -20.57
N THR A 256 22.22 20.74 -20.56
CA THR A 256 22.78 22.08 -20.31
C THR A 256 22.26 22.62 -18.98
N ASP A 257 22.89 23.69 -18.48
CA ASP A 257 22.38 24.34 -17.27
C ASP A 257 20.99 24.93 -17.50
N PRO A 258 20.06 24.83 -16.52
CA PRO A 258 18.72 25.36 -16.66
C PRO A 258 18.70 26.88 -16.83
N ASN A 259 17.83 27.36 -17.69
CA ASN A 259 17.53 28.80 -17.83
C ASN A 259 16.58 29.23 -16.70
N VAL A 260 17.13 29.68 -15.59
CA VAL A 260 16.36 30.07 -14.38
C VAL A 260 15.35 31.18 -14.65
N GLU A 261 15.69 32.17 -15.51
CA GLU A 261 14.76 33.25 -15.85
C GLU A 261 13.58 32.77 -16.67
N ALA A 262 13.81 31.93 -17.67
CA ALA A 262 12.74 31.34 -18.47
C ALA A 262 11.85 30.40 -17.61
N LEU A 263 12.45 29.60 -16.70
CA LEU A 263 11.69 28.78 -15.76
C LEU A 263 10.83 29.61 -14.83
N ARG A 264 11.35 30.72 -14.31
CA ARG A 264 10.60 31.65 -13.45
C ARG A 264 9.36 32.18 -14.16
N ASN A 265 9.52 32.67 -15.39
CA ASN A 265 8.43 33.19 -16.20
C ASN A 265 7.36 32.10 -16.45
N LEU A 266 7.78 30.94 -16.91
CA LEU A 266 6.88 29.80 -17.18
C LEU A 266 6.16 29.31 -15.92
N TYR A 267 6.86 29.17 -14.79
CA TYR A 267 6.22 28.75 -13.54
C TYR A 267 5.26 29.79 -12.99
N THR A 268 5.52 31.08 -13.23
CA THR A 268 4.60 32.18 -12.88
C THR A 268 3.33 32.10 -13.73
N GLU A 269 3.47 31.96 -15.05
CA GLU A 269 2.35 31.87 -15.99
C GLU A 269 1.49 30.62 -15.77
N LEU A 270 2.14 29.48 -15.49
CA LEU A 270 1.48 28.21 -15.21
C LEU A 270 0.98 28.10 -13.76
N GLU A 271 1.23 29.10 -12.93
CA GLU A 271 0.94 29.11 -11.49
C GLU A 271 1.55 27.93 -10.71
N PHE A 272 2.75 27.50 -11.11
CA PHE A 272 3.51 26.44 -10.46
C PHE A 272 4.33 27.01 -9.28
N ARG A 273 3.61 27.41 -8.20
CA ARG A 273 4.18 28.15 -7.07
C ARG A 273 5.28 27.40 -6.34
N ASN A 274 5.17 26.06 -6.17
CA ASN A 274 6.20 25.26 -5.49
C ASN A 274 7.51 25.27 -6.28
N GLN A 275 7.41 25.11 -7.61
CA GLN A 275 8.57 25.17 -8.48
C GLN A 275 9.15 26.60 -8.54
N LEU A 276 8.31 27.62 -8.45
CA LEU A 276 8.74 29.01 -8.39
C LEU A 276 9.51 29.30 -7.10
N GLN A 277 8.98 28.87 -5.95
CA GLN A 277 9.66 28.99 -4.67
C GLN A 277 11.02 28.29 -4.63
N SER A 278 11.11 27.10 -5.27
CA SER A 278 12.38 26.38 -5.39
C SER A 278 13.46 27.09 -6.18
N LEU A 279 13.07 28.01 -7.08
CA LEU A 279 14.02 28.87 -7.81
C LEU A 279 14.48 30.08 -6.96
N ASP A 280 13.66 30.54 -6.02
CA ASP A 280 13.94 31.73 -5.20
C ASP A 280 14.86 31.43 -4.00
N HIS A 281 14.97 30.18 -3.58
CA HIS A 281 15.80 29.74 -2.47
C HIS A 281 16.86 28.74 -2.95
N PRO A 282 17.98 29.21 -3.50
CA PRO A 282 19.05 28.35 -4.05
C PRO A 282 19.72 27.42 -3.01
N ASN A 283 19.54 27.66 -1.73
CA ASN A 283 20.01 26.81 -0.62
C ASN A 283 18.94 25.82 -0.13
N ASN A 284 17.75 25.83 -0.71
CA ASN A 284 16.77 24.79 -0.47
C ASN A 284 17.21 23.52 -1.23
N PRO A 285 17.26 22.33 -0.62
CA PRO A 285 17.67 21.11 -1.28
C PRO A 285 16.89 20.77 -2.58
N ASN A 286 15.77 21.46 -2.82
CA ASN A 286 15.03 21.40 -4.07
C ASN A 286 15.47 22.40 -5.15
N SER A 287 16.41 23.31 -4.89
CA SER A 287 16.85 24.39 -5.80
C SER A 287 18.26 24.26 -6.32
N SER A 288 19.00 23.23 -5.95
CA SER A 288 20.43 23.16 -6.28
C SER A 288 20.69 22.69 -7.70
N THR A 289 21.51 23.49 -8.34
CA THR A 289 22.30 23.22 -9.55
C THR A 289 22.51 21.74 -9.84
N TYR A 290 22.01 21.30 -10.99
CA TYR A 290 21.98 19.95 -11.53
C TYR A 290 23.32 19.17 -11.51
N LYS A 291 24.42 19.73 -11.09
CA LYS A 291 25.75 19.09 -11.18
C LYS A 291 26.34 18.57 -9.87
N GLN A 292 25.84 18.92 -8.69
CA GLN A 292 26.52 18.51 -7.44
C GLN A 292 25.61 17.92 -6.35
N GLN A 293 24.30 17.93 -6.45
CA GLN A 293 23.41 17.50 -5.37
C GLN A 293 22.36 16.45 -5.78
N ALA A 294 22.45 15.87 -6.96
CA ALA A 294 21.55 14.84 -7.45
C ALA A 294 21.63 13.52 -6.66
N SER A 295 22.66 13.32 -5.85
CA SER A 295 22.85 12.12 -5.04
C SER A 295 22.09 12.12 -3.71
N GLN A 296 21.58 13.24 -3.25
CA GLN A 296 20.99 13.34 -1.90
C GLN A 296 19.47 13.61 -1.87
N ALA A 297 18.82 13.83 -3.03
CA ALA A 297 17.43 14.33 -3.09
C ALA A 297 16.37 13.29 -3.52
N ILE A 298 16.70 12.00 -3.63
CA ILE A 298 15.79 10.99 -4.22
C ILE A 298 14.70 10.51 -3.27
N VAL A 299 14.75 10.86 -1.99
CA VAL A 299 13.88 10.25 -0.96
C VAL A 299 12.66 11.09 -0.53
N GLN A 300 12.47 12.31 -1.04
CA GLN A 300 11.48 13.21 -0.44
C GLN A 300 10.26 13.61 -1.28
N ASN A 301 9.88 12.92 -2.35
CA ASN A 301 8.79 13.39 -3.22
C ASN A 301 7.67 12.40 -3.55
N GLU A 302 7.26 11.53 -2.62
CA GLU A 302 5.93 10.88 -2.75
C GLU A 302 4.91 11.29 -1.69
N VAL A 303 5.35 11.88 -0.58
CA VAL A 303 4.45 12.56 0.37
C VAL A 303 5.20 13.81 0.83
N LYS A 304 4.82 15.00 0.35
CA LYS A 304 5.28 16.23 0.96
C LYS A 304 4.60 16.36 2.33
N PRO A 305 5.35 16.35 3.43
CA PRO A 305 4.88 17.00 4.63
C PRO A 305 4.72 18.50 4.33
N ALA A 306 3.73 19.14 4.90
CA ALA A 306 3.63 20.58 4.89
C ALA A 306 4.97 21.18 5.33
N GLU A 307 5.37 22.29 4.71
CA GLU A 307 6.52 23.07 5.17
C GLU A 307 6.31 23.38 6.63
N SER A 308 6.98 22.60 7.51
CA SER A 308 7.08 22.95 8.90
C SER A 308 7.95 24.20 8.98
N ILE A 309 7.52 25.18 9.75
CA ILE A 309 8.33 26.30 10.20
C ILE A 309 9.63 25.67 10.70
N GLU A 310 10.75 26.01 10.04
CA GLU A 310 12.07 25.63 10.49
C GLU A 310 12.28 26.22 11.90
N THR A 311 12.09 25.39 12.92
CA THR A 311 12.89 25.55 14.10
C THR A 311 14.29 25.07 13.75
N GLU A 312 15.34 25.77 14.19
CA GLU A 312 16.75 25.54 13.86
C GLU A 312 17.24 24.09 14.09
N ASP A 313 16.39 23.20 14.59
CA ASP A 313 16.70 21.78 14.89
C ASP A 313 16.49 20.80 13.72
N GLN A 314 15.87 21.20 12.58
CA GLN A 314 15.68 20.28 11.44
C GLN A 314 16.84 20.28 10.42
N ALA A 315 17.78 21.21 10.51
CA ALA A 315 18.94 21.28 9.63
C ALA A 315 20.02 20.22 9.94
N SER A 316 19.83 19.40 10.99
CA SER A 316 20.83 18.41 11.44
C SER A 316 20.45 16.96 11.15
N LEU A 317 19.47 16.67 10.27
CA LEU A 317 18.89 15.34 10.14
C LEU A 317 19.66 14.36 9.25
N THR A 318 20.81 14.74 8.65
CA THR A 318 21.73 13.82 7.97
C THR A 318 23.16 14.25 8.23
N SER A 319 23.75 13.80 9.33
CA SER A 319 25.18 13.86 9.56
C SER A 319 25.89 12.77 8.72
N GLN A 320 27.18 12.91 8.48
CA GLN A 320 27.99 11.82 7.90
C GLN A 320 27.90 10.51 8.72
N ASP A 321 27.46 10.61 9.96
CA ASP A 321 27.24 9.47 10.87
C ASP A 321 25.94 8.69 10.58
N ASP A 322 25.00 9.23 9.79
CA ASP A 322 23.74 8.58 9.44
C ASP A 322 23.83 7.70 8.17
N GLN A 323 24.99 7.34 7.69
CA GLN A 323 25.19 6.39 6.59
C GLN A 323 25.39 4.98 7.10
N LEU A 324 25.05 3.96 6.29
CA LEU A 324 25.28 2.56 6.66
C LEU A 324 26.72 2.28 7.04
N GLY A 325 27.67 2.88 6.36
CA GLY A 325 29.09 2.60 6.52
C GLY A 325 29.53 1.29 5.85
N THR A 326 30.78 0.89 6.05
CA THR A 326 31.31 -0.39 5.58
C THR A 326 31.45 -1.35 6.74
N ALA A 327 30.95 -2.58 6.56
CA ALA A 327 31.10 -3.66 7.54
C ALA A 327 31.76 -4.89 6.90
N ASN A 328 32.33 -5.75 7.73
CA ASN A 328 32.79 -7.06 7.32
C ASN A 328 31.67 -8.07 7.49
N TYR A 329 31.37 -8.82 6.46
CA TYR A 329 30.36 -9.86 6.50
C TYR A 329 31.03 -11.23 6.60
N HIS A 330 30.66 -11.98 7.63
CA HIS A 330 31.28 -13.26 7.98
C HIS A 330 30.30 -14.41 7.81
N THR A 331 30.68 -15.43 7.05
CA THR A 331 29.90 -16.67 6.94
C THR A 331 30.45 -17.69 7.91
N VAL A 332 29.61 -18.20 8.82
CA VAL A 332 29.99 -19.12 9.90
C VAL A 332 29.67 -20.55 9.49
N LEU A 333 30.62 -21.24 8.90
CA LEU A 333 30.51 -22.63 8.42
C LEU A 333 31.29 -23.65 9.25
N THR A 334 32.28 -23.19 10.02
CA THR A 334 33.17 -24.10 10.78
C THR A 334 32.94 -23.97 12.28
N GLN A 335 33.29 -25.03 13.01
CA GLN A 335 33.15 -25.04 14.48
C GLN A 335 34.01 -23.95 15.14
N GLU A 336 35.21 -23.67 14.60
CA GLU A 336 36.09 -22.62 15.16
C GLU A 336 35.48 -21.22 14.98
N ALA A 337 34.88 -20.94 13.82
CA ALA A 337 34.18 -19.67 13.58
C ALA A 337 32.95 -19.55 14.48
N TRP A 338 32.22 -20.67 14.68
CA TRP A 338 31.09 -20.71 15.60
C TRP A 338 31.51 -20.47 17.05
N ASP A 339 32.58 -21.11 17.54
CA ASP A 339 33.05 -20.96 18.91
C ASP A 339 33.43 -19.51 19.23
N GLN A 340 34.02 -18.80 18.25
CA GLN A 340 34.33 -17.38 18.38
C GLN A 340 33.05 -16.53 18.45
N LEU A 341 32.10 -16.75 17.54
CA LEU A 341 30.82 -16.05 17.54
C LEU A 341 30.05 -16.33 18.84
N TRP A 342 30.00 -17.57 19.26
CA TRP A 342 29.33 -18.01 20.50
C TRP A 342 29.89 -17.30 21.74
N GLN A 343 31.22 -17.20 21.88
CA GLN A 343 31.83 -16.44 22.97
C GLN A 343 31.43 -14.96 22.93
N ARG A 344 31.30 -14.37 21.75
CA ARG A 344 30.85 -12.99 21.60
C ARG A 344 29.39 -12.85 22.02
N MET A 345 28.50 -13.77 21.61
CA MET A 345 27.09 -13.77 22.00
C MET A 345 26.89 -13.86 23.51
N GLN A 346 27.64 -14.74 24.19
CA GLN A 346 27.54 -14.91 25.63
C GLN A 346 27.94 -13.68 26.45
N ASN A 347 28.84 -12.87 25.92
CA ASN A 347 29.36 -11.68 26.60
C ASN A 347 28.73 -10.37 26.10
N ALA A 348 27.77 -10.42 25.21
CA ALA A 348 27.12 -9.24 24.63
C ALA A 348 26.01 -8.72 25.59
N ASP A 349 25.96 -7.42 25.76
CA ASP A 349 24.84 -6.74 26.42
C ASP A 349 23.62 -6.66 25.48
N HIS A 350 23.88 -6.52 24.19
CA HIS A 350 22.87 -6.46 23.14
C HIS A 350 23.44 -6.89 21.77
N PHE A 351 22.55 -7.29 20.87
CA PHE A 351 22.87 -7.55 19.45
C PHE A 351 21.61 -7.45 18.58
N ALA A 352 21.82 -7.13 17.31
CA ALA A 352 20.79 -7.28 16.29
C ALA A 352 20.73 -8.75 15.83
N ILE A 353 19.53 -9.26 15.62
CA ILE A 353 19.26 -10.62 15.15
C ILE A 353 18.17 -10.60 14.10
N ASP A 354 18.34 -11.45 13.08
CA ASP A 354 17.38 -11.65 12.02
C ASP A 354 17.39 -13.10 11.56
N THR A 355 16.27 -13.65 11.09
CA THR A 355 16.13 -15.05 10.71
C THR A 355 15.80 -15.21 9.24
N GLU A 356 16.48 -16.13 8.58
CA GLU A 356 16.23 -16.49 7.19
C GLU A 356 15.44 -17.80 7.11
N THR A 357 14.37 -17.79 6.30
CA THR A 357 13.36 -18.85 6.34
C THR A 357 12.89 -19.30 4.97
N THR A 358 12.20 -20.43 4.92
CA THR A 358 11.63 -20.98 3.68
C THR A 358 10.32 -20.34 3.24
N SER A 359 9.63 -19.59 4.11
CA SER A 359 8.29 -19.03 3.88
C SER A 359 8.05 -17.77 4.71
N LEU A 360 7.21 -16.87 4.24
CA LEU A 360 6.71 -15.74 5.02
C LEU A 360 5.59 -16.14 6.01
N ASP A 361 4.93 -17.27 5.79
CA ASP A 361 3.99 -17.84 6.77
C ASP A 361 4.80 -18.51 7.88
N TYR A 362 4.93 -17.80 9.00
CA TYR A 362 5.74 -18.23 10.14
C TYR A 362 5.34 -19.59 10.73
N ARG A 363 4.09 -20.02 10.53
CA ARG A 363 3.58 -21.31 11.06
C ARG A 363 4.14 -22.53 10.33
N ILE A 364 4.54 -22.36 9.08
CA ILE A 364 5.11 -23.41 8.23
C ILE A 364 6.56 -23.12 7.83
N ALA A 365 7.08 -21.97 8.21
CA ALA A 365 8.42 -21.54 7.88
C ALA A 365 9.46 -22.35 8.67
N GLU A 366 10.41 -22.92 7.94
CA GLU A 366 11.58 -23.59 8.48
C GLU A 366 12.76 -22.61 8.49
N MET A 367 13.52 -22.59 9.57
CA MET A 367 14.73 -21.78 9.67
C MET A 367 15.82 -22.33 8.74
N VAL A 368 16.33 -21.49 7.87
CA VAL A 368 17.44 -21.76 6.96
C VAL A 368 18.76 -21.30 7.57
N GLY A 369 18.74 -20.23 8.31
CA GLY A 369 19.87 -19.66 9.04
C GLY A 369 19.44 -18.46 9.84
N PHE A 370 20.40 -17.81 10.51
CA PHE A 370 20.17 -16.53 11.18
C PHE A 370 21.39 -15.63 11.05
N SER A 371 21.17 -14.34 11.13
CA SER A 371 22.22 -13.33 11.09
C SER A 371 22.30 -12.54 12.39
N ILE A 372 23.49 -12.06 12.73
CA ILE A 372 23.76 -11.30 13.97
C ILE A 372 24.72 -10.17 13.68
N ALA A 373 24.47 -8.99 14.28
CA ALA A 373 25.41 -7.90 14.37
C ALA A 373 25.51 -7.35 15.81
N PHE A 374 26.73 -7.13 16.29
CA PHE A 374 27.00 -6.60 17.63
C PHE A 374 27.40 -5.12 17.61
N ASP A 375 27.76 -4.64 16.46
CA ASP A 375 28.19 -3.28 16.18
C ASP A 375 28.05 -2.99 14.68
N ALA A 376 28.38 -1.78 14.28
CA ALA A 376 28.32 -1.33 12.89
C ALA A 376 29.51 -1.79 12.00
N LYS A 377 30.35 -2.70 12.47
CA LYS A 377 31.59 -3.10 11.75
C LYS A 377 31.58 -4.53 11.27
N ASP A 378 30.96 -5.40 12.04
CA ASP A 378 30.95 -6.86 11.78
C ASP A 378 29.54 -7.42 11.87
N ALA A 379 29.10 -8.12 10.83
CA ALA A 379 27.88 -8.90 10.81
C ALA A 379 28.16 -10.35 10.39
N TYR A 380 27.39 -11.26 10.92
CA TYR A 380 27.62 -12.70 10.81
C TYR A 380 26.35 -13.37 10.27
N TYR A 381 26.54 -14.29 9.32
CA TYR A 381 25.48 -15.21 8.92
C TYR A 381 25.84 -16.63 9.31
N VAL A 382 24.94 -17.35 9.93
CA VAL A 382 25.05 -18.77 10.34
C VAL A 382 24.11 -19.60 9.49
N PRO A 383 24.57 -20.16 8.35
CA PRO A 383 23.74 -21.06 7.54
C PRO A 383 23.57 -22.41 8.22
N LEU A 384 22.33 -22.95 8.23
CA LEU A 384 21.98 -24.18 8.95
C LEU A 384 21.24 -25.19 8.08
N ALA A 385 20.49 -24.74 7.05
CA ALA A 385 19.61 -25.64 6.29
C ALA A 385 19.53 -25.30 4.78
N HIS A 386 20.61 -24.80 4.18
CA HIS A 386 20.69 -24.70 2.73
C HIS A 386 20.79 -26.10 2.09
N ASN A 387 20.03 -26.32 1.01
CA ASN A 387 19.91 -27.63 0.37
C ASN A 387 20.00 -27.60 -1.17
N TYR A 388 20.64 -26.56 -1.73
CA TYR A 388 20.91 -26.53 -3.17
C TYR A 388 22.01 -27.55 -3.57
N GLU A 389 22.11 -27.88 -4.85
CA GLU A 389 23.09 -28.83 -5.38
C GLU A 389 24.51 -28.36 -5.07
N ASN A 390 25.32 -29.22 -4.44
CA ASN A 390 26.68 -28.96 -3.97
C ASN A 390 26.81 -27.91 -2.85
N ALA A 391 25.75 -27.71 -2.06
CA ALA A 391 25.85 -26.86 -0.86
C ALA A 391 27.00 -27.35 0.06
N PRO A 392 27.85 -26.47 0.58
CA PRO A 392 28.88 -26.86 1.52
C PRO A 392 28.28 -27.43 2.81
N GLN A 393 29.09 -28.22 3.52
CA GLN A 393 28.65 -28.74 4.83
C GLN A 393 28.43 -27.56 5.78
N GLN A 394 27.27 -27.56 6.42
CA GLN A 394 26.84 -26.57 7.39
C GLN A 394 26.93 -27.14 8.80
N LEU A 395 26.86 -26.28 9.80
CA LEU A 395 26.74 -26.66 11.21
C LEU A 395 25.40 -27.38 11.45
N ASP A 396 25.38 -28.26 12.45
CA ASP A 396 24.16 -28.97 12.84
C ASP A 396 23.15 -28.00 13.46
N ARG A 397 22.00 -27.84 12.83
CA ARG A 397 20.96 -26.88 13.22
C ARG A 397 20.50 -27.09 14.64
N ASP A 398 20.18 -28.33 15.02
CA ASP A 398 19.59 -28.62 16.32
C ASP A 398 20.60 -28.40 17.43
N GLN A 399 21.88 -28.70 17.21
CA GLN A 399 22.96 -28.43 18.17
C GLN A 399 23.19 -26.93 18.35
N ILE A 400 23.20 -26.15 17.25
CA ILE A 400 23.36 -24.69 17.31
C ILE A 400 22.19 -24.07 18.06
N LEU A 401 20.94 -24.44 17.71
CA LEU A 401 19.75 -23.93 18.36
C LEU A 401 19.69 -24.26 19.84
N ALA A 402 20.04 -25.48 20.22
CA ALA A 402 20.14 -25.87 21.63
C ALA A 402 21.20 -25.04 22.38
N GLN A 403 22.29 -24.68 21.71
CA GLN A 403 23.38 -23.92 22.31
C GLN A 403 23.02 -22.44 22.49
N ILE A 404 22.34 -21.79 21.50
CA ILE A 404 21.94 -20.37 21.58
C ILE A 404 20.71 -20.13 22.45
N LYS A 405 19.90 -21.15 22.70
CA LYS A 405 18.68 -21.06 23.51
C LYS A 405 18.87 -20.28 24.81
N PRO A 406 19.85 -20.59 25.69
CA PRO A 406 20.04 -19.85 26.95
C PRO A 406 20.33 -18.34 26.75
N VAL A 407 20.96 -17.94 25.65
CA VAL A 407 21.24 -16.54 25.34
C VAL A 407 20.00 -15.84 24.79
N LEU A 408 19.23 -16.52 23.93
CA LEU A 408 18.00 -15.97 23.38
C LEU A 408 16.89 -15.84 24.44
N GLU A 409 16.80 -16.79 25.38
CA GLU A 409 15.84 -16.76 26.49
C GLU A 409 16.29 -15.89 27.69
N ASN A 410 17.49 -15.26 27.61
CA ASN A 410 17.96 -14.37 28.66
C ASN A 410 17.41 -12.95 28.47
N GLU A 411 16.57 -12.51 29.41
CA GLU A 411 15.97 -11.17 29.42
C GLU A 411 17.02 -10.05 29.58
N ALA A 412 18.15 -10.32 30.22
CA ALA A 412 19.20 -9.33 30.42
C ALA A 412 19.99 -9.00 29.15
N ILE A 413 20.02 -9.91 28.18
CA ILE A 413 20.66 -9.70 26.89
C ILE A 413 19.63 -9.09 25.95
N LYS A 414 19.84 -7.85 25.52
CA LYS A 414 18.89 -7.10 24.70
C LYS A 414 18.94 -7.53 23.24
N LYS A 415 17.79 -7.83 22.65
CA LYS A 415 17.64 -8.15 21.22
C LYS A 415 17.10 -6.96 20.47
N ILE A 416 17.72 -6.70 19.35
CA ILE A 416 17.35 -5.64 18.40
C ILE A 416 16.93 -6.36 17.10
N GLY A 417 15.84 -5.92 16.47
CA GLY A 417 15.37 -6.51 15.22
C GLY A 417 14.68 -5.51 14.31
N HIS A 418 14.22 -6.02 13.17
CA HIS A 418 13.29 -5.35 12.30
C HIS A 418 12.09 -6.26 12.09
N HIS A 419 10.93 -5.91 12.64
CA HIS A 419 9.78 -6.81 12.74
C HIS A 419 10.07 -8.06 13.59
N LEU A 420 10.70 -7.85 14.76
CA LEU A 420 11.21 -8.87 15.68
C LEU A 420 10.18 -9.94 16.07
N LYS A 421 8.89 -9.63 15.93
CA LYS A 421 7.79 -10.56 16.14
C LYS A 421 7.84 -11.77 15.21
N TYR A 422 8.23 -11.58 13.94
CA TYR A 422 8.40 -12.67 13.00
C TYR A 422 9.54 -13.62 13.44
N ASP A 423 10.69 -13.06 13.81
CA ASP A 423 11.83 -13.86 14.28
C ASP A 423 11.50 -14.64 15.54
N ALA A 424 10.72 -14.04 16.46
CA ALA A 424 10.25 -14.72 17.66
C ALA A 424 9.40 -15.95 17.34
N HIS A 425 8.51 -15.87 16.36
CA HIS A 425 7.73 -17.03 15.90
C HIS A 425 8.62 -18.12 15.32
N ILE A 426 9.63 -17.74 14.52
CA ILE A 426 10.56 -18.73 13.97
C ILE A 426 11.35 -19.44 15.07
N PHE A 427 11.84 -18.71 16.08
CA PHE A 427 12.49 -19.34 17.23
C PHE A 427 11.52 -20.20 18.05
N ALA A 428 10.27 -19.77 18.22
CA ALA A 428 9.24 -20.53 18.94
C ALA A 428 8.94 -21.87 18.26
N ASN A 429 8.94 -21.94 16.92
CA ASN A 429 8.82 -23.18 16.16
C ASN A 429 9.92 -24.21 16.49
N HIS A 430 11.06 -23.73 16.99
CA HIS A 430 12.18 -24.57 17.46
C HIS A 430 12.24 -24.68 18.98
N GLY A 431 11.19 -24.32 19.72
CA GLY A 431 11.10 -24.42 21.17
C GLY A 431 11.97 -23.42 21.93
N ILE A 432 12.28 -22.25 21.33
CA ILE A 432 13.06 -21.16 21.92
C ILE A 432 12.15 -19.95 22.11
N GLU A 433 11.93 -19.52 23.35
CA GLU A 433 11.21 -18.28 23.66
C GLU A 433 12.18 -17.09 23.55
N LEU A 434 12.03 -16.27 22.52
CA LEU A 434 12.86 -15.07 22.38
C LEU A 434 12.51 -14.05 23.47
N LYS A 435 13.47 -13.72 24.35
CA LYS A 435 13.32 -12.75 25.44
C LYS A 435 14.27 -11.57 25.27
N GLY A 436 14.06 -10.53 26.09
CA GLY A 436 14.88 -9.33 26.04
C GLY A 436 14.64 -8.48 24.79
N TRP A 437 13.41 -8.43 24.32
CA TRP A 437 13.03 -7.54 23.19
C TRP A 437 13.26 -6.10 23.61
N TYR A 438 14.20 -5.46 22.95
CA TYR A 438 14.62 -4.14 23.35
C TYR A 438 14.24 -3.08 22.32
N PHE A 439 14.48 -3.33 21.05
CA PHE A 439 14.29 -2.37 20.01
C PHE A 439 13.85 -3.05 18.70
N ASP A 440 12.84 -2.47 18.06
CA ASP A 440 12.39 -2.84 16.73
C ASP A 440 12.45 -1.63 15.80
N SER A 441 13.27 -1.70 14.76
CA SER A 441 13.53 -0.56 13.86
C SER A 441 12.31 -0.21 12.98
N MET A 442 11.43 -1.17 12.69
CA MET A 442 10.13 -0.92 12.03
C MET A 442 9.24 -0.07 12.94
N LEU A 443 9.09 -0.46 14.21
CA LEU A 443 8.26 0.25 15.18
C LEU A 443 8.86 1.62 15.52
N ALA A 444 10.17 1.75 15.64
CA ALA A 444 10.84 3.03 15.89
C ALA A 444 10.62 4.02 14.74
N SER A 445 10.76 3.57 13.50
CA SER A 445 10.46 4.38 12.31
C SER A 445 9.00 4.83 12.27
N TYR A 446 8.08 3.90 12.61
CA TYR A 446 6.65 4.19 12.65
C TYR A 446 6.28 5.21 13.75
N VAL A 447 6.84 5.08 14.94
CA VAL A 447 6.60 6.02 16.04
C VAL A 447 7.15 7.41 15.72
N LEU A 448 8.31 7.50 15.07
CA LEU A 448 8.86 8.79 14.63
C LEU A 448 7.97 9.47 13.61
N ASN A 449 7.49 8.76 12.61
CA ASN A 449 6.57 9.30 11.61
C ASN A 449 5.84 8.18 10.85
N ALA A 450 4.61 7.87 11.27
CA ALA A 450 3.77 6.84 10.67
C ALA A 450 3.45 7.07 9.17
N ALA A 451 3.64 8.28 8.65
CA ALA A 451 3.37 8.63 7.26
C ALA A 451 4.64 8.71 6.39
N ALA A 452 5.83 8.49 6.95
CA ALA A 452 7.09 8.69 6.23
C ALA A 452 7.33 7.65 5.14
N THR A 453 6.98 6.38 5.40
CA THR A 453 7.24 5.25 4.51
C THR A 453 6.34 4.06 4.87
N ARG A 454 6.51 2.93 4.21
CA ARG A 454 5.83 1.66 4.56
C ARG A 454 6.47 0.92 5.74
N HIS A 455 7.55 1.44 6.27
CA HIS A 455 8.32 0.92 7.40
C HIS A 455 8.94 -0.47 7.19
N GLY A 456 8.97 -1.01 5.96
CA GLY A 456 9.78 -2.17 5.63
C GLY A 456 11.28 -1.83 5.65
N MET A 457 12.16 -2.82 5.89
CA MET A 457 13.60 -2.61 6.07
C MET A 457 14.23 -1.79 4.94
N ASP A 458 13.96 -2.12 3.68
CA ASP A 458 14.49 -1.41 2.51
C ASP A 458 14.12 0.08 2.51
N ASP A 459 12.85 0.37 2.83
CA ASP A 459 12.35 1.74 2.85
C ASP A 459 12.92 2.53 4.03
N VAL A 460 13.05 1.90 5.19
CA VAL A 460 13.62 2.51 6.41
C VAL A 460 15.13 2.71 6.24
N ALA A 461 15.87 1.75 5.68
CA ALA A 461 17.28 1.87 5.36
C ALA A 461 17.54 3.00 4.35
N ARG A 462 16.70 3.09 3.31
CA ARG A 462 16.78 4.17 2.33
C ARG A 462 16.53 5.53 2.96
N LEU A 463 15.54 5.63 3.84
CA LEU A 463 15.13 6.88 4.48
C LEU A 463 16.17 7.39 5.49
N TYR A 464 16.68 6.53 6.35
CA TYR A 464 17.49 6.93 7.50
C TYR A 464 18.99 6.68 7.34
N LEU A 465 19.39 5.74 6.46
CA LEU A 465 20.80 5.41 6.22
C LEU A 465 21.25 5.78 4.80
N SER A 466 20.37 6.30 3.94
CA SER A 466 20.64 6.55 2.51
C SER A 466 21.15 5.29 1.78
N HIS A 467 20.74 4.10 2.25
CA HIS A 467 21.21 2.81 1.77
C HIS A 467 20.13 2.11 0.94
N LEU A 468 20.54 1.46 -0.15
CA LEU A 468 19.72 0.60 -0.98
C LEU A 468 20.12 -0.84 -0.67
N SER A 469 19.32 -1.50 0.18
CA SER A 469 19.53 -2.90 0.54
C SER A 469 19.39 -3.82 -0.66
N THR A 470 20.06 -4.95 -0.63
CA THR A 470 19.86 -6.05 -1.57
C THR A 470 18.45 -6.62 -1.35
N THR A 471 17.61 -6.64 -2.38
CA THR A 471 16.24 -7.17 -2.23
C THR A 471 16.22 -8.69 -2.39
N PHE A 472 15.25 -9.36 -1.73
CA PHE A 472 15.05 -10.80 -1.89
C PHE A 472 14.82 -11.20 -3.36
N GLU A 473 14.12 -10.39 -4.14
CA GLU A 473 13.91 -10.64 -5.57
C GLU A 473 15.21 -10.64 -6.39
N GLN A 474 16.22 -9.88 -5.98
CA GLN A 474 17.52 -9.86 -6.66
C GLN A 474 18.31 -11.16 -6.48
N ILE A 475 18.17 -11.81 -5.32
CA ILE A 475 18.90 -13.05 -5.00
C ILE A 475 18.09 -14.32 -5.30
N ALA A 476 16.76 -14.26 -5.22
CA ALA A 476 15.86 -15.41 -5.37
C ALA A 476 15.15 -15.48 -6.72
N GLY A 477 15.12 -14.38 -7.50
CA GLY A 477 14.32 -14.24 -8.71
C GLY A 477 12.86 -13.89 -8.41
N LYS A 478 12.00 -13.87 -9.43
CA LYS A 478 10.59 -13.43 -9.36
C LYS A 478 9.61 -14.47 -9.89
N GLY A 479 8.36 -14.37 -9.40
CA GLY A 479 7.21 -15.13 -9.92
C GLY A 479 7.27 -16.62 -9.61
N ALA A 480 6.69 -17.44 -10.49
CA ALA A 480 6.56 -18.88 -10.27
C ALA A 480 7.89 -19.67 -10.23
N LYS A 481 9.00 -19.02 -10.61
CA LYS A 481 10.35 -19.61 -10.57
C LYS A 481 11.19 -19.04 -9.42
N GLN A 482 10.61 -18.20 -8.56
CA GLN A 482 11.33 -17.66 -7.40
C GLN A 482 11.78 -18.80 -6.50
N LYS A 483 13.08 -18.80 -6.16
CA LYS A 483 13.67 -19.77 -5.25
C LYS A 483 13.26 -19.45 -3.81
N THR A 484 13.12 -20.48 -2.99
CA THR A 484 13.08 -20.33 -1.53
C THR A 484 14.50 -20.06 -1.01
N PHE A 485 14.63 -19.44 0.17
CA PHE A 485 15.95 -19.03 0.68
C PHE A 485 16.96 -20.18 0.80
N ASN A 486 16.51 -21.38 1.19
CA ASN A 486 17.35 -22.58 1.28
C ASN A 486 17.91 -23.07 -0.06
N GLN A 487 17.42 -22.57 -1.19
CA GLN A 487 17.90 -22.89 -2.54
C GLN A 487 18.87 -21.84 -3.09
N ILE A 488 19.16 -20.78 -2.33
CA ILE A 488 20.12 -19.74 -2.70
C ILE A 488 21.52 -20.16 -2.27
N GLU A 489 22.51 -19.91 -3.10
CA GLU A 489 23.92 -20.21 -2.78
C GLU A 489 24.36 -19.44 -1.54
N ILE A 490 25.06 -20.12 -0.62
CA ILE A 490 25.43 -19.57 0.69
C ILE A 490 26.24 -18.27 0.57
N GLU A 491 27.09 -18.12 -0.43
CA GLU A 491 27.86 -16.89 -0.63
C GLU A 491 26.94 -15.68 -0.87
N VAL A 492 25.89 -15.86 -1.68
CA VAL A 492 24.90 -14.83 -1.98
C VAL A 492 23.99 -14.61 -0.78
N ALA A 493 23.49 -15.69 -0.18
CA ALA A 493 22.64 -15.66 1.01
C ALA A 493 23.33 -14.99 2.21
N ALA A 494 24.63 -15.30 2.42
CA ALA A 494 25.40 -14.73 3.52
C ALA A 494 25.60 -13.22 3.40
N HIS A 495 25.80 -12.71 2.17
CA HIS A 495 25.89 -11.27 1.97
C HIS A 495 24.56 -10.60 2.30
N TYR A 496 23.46 -11.13 1.79
CA TYR A 496 22.09 -10.64 2.03
C TYR A 496 21.76 -10.63 3.53
N ALA A 497 21.85 -11.79 4.19
CA ALA A 497 21.49 -11.91 5.59
C ALA A 497 22.39 -11.10 6.55
N ALA A 498 23.71 -11.04 6.28
CA ALA A 498 24.61 -10.21 7.08
C ALA A 498 24.36 -8.70 6.83
N GLU A 499 23.96 -8.31 5.61
CA GLU A 499 23.53 -6.94 5.31
C GLU A 499 22.30 -6.57 6.15
N ASP A 500 21.29 -7.45 6.25
CA ASP A 500 20.05 -7.19 7.02
C ASP A 500 20.34 -7.00 8.51
N ALA A 501 21.18 -7.84 9.11
CA ALA A 501 21.62 -7.66 10.51
C ALA A 501 22.42 -6.35 10.71
N HIS A 502 23.32 -6.01 9.79
CA HIS A 502 24.09 -4.76 9.83
C HIS A 502 23.19 -3.54 9.70
N VAL A 503 22.27 -3.54 8.73
CA VAL A 503 21.25 -2.49 8.53
C VAL A 503 20.42 -2.32 9.79
N THR A 504 19.92 -3.41 10.36
CA THR A 504 19.11 -3.40 11.58
C THR A 504 19.86 -2.78 12.75
N TYR A 505 21.14 -3.13 12.94
CA TYR A 505 21.96 -2.54 14.01
C TYR A 505 22.20 -1.04 13.78
N ARG A 506 22.53 -0.63 12.56
CA ARG A 506 22.72 0.79 12.22
C ARG A 506 21.41 1.59 12.37
N LEU A 507 20.28 1.02 11.99
CA LEU A 507 18.97 1.65 12.21
C LEU A 507 18.69 1.84 13.70
N TYR A 508 19.04 0.87 14.54
CA TYR A 508 18.95 1.05 16.00
C TYR A 508 19.73 2.28 16.47
N GLU A 509 20.99 2.43 16.07
CA GLU A 509 21.82 3.57 16.49
C GLU A 509 21.22 4.90 16.02
N VAL A 510 20.84 4.99 14.75
CA VAL A 510 20.31 6.23 14.17
C VAL A 510 18.92 6.57 14.71
N LEU A 511 17.99 5.62 14.74
CA LEU A 511 16.63 5.88 15.18
C LEU A 511 16.53 6.15 16.69
N SER A 512 17.33 5.45 17.51
CA SER A 512 17.43 5.76 18.94
C SER A 512 17.90 7.18 19.17
N ASN A 513 18.90 7.65 18.41
CA ASN A 513 19.37 9.03 18.52
C ASN A 513 18.31 10.05 18.07
N LYS A 514 17.53 9.73 17.04
CA LYS A 514 16.43 10.59 16.55
C LYS A 514 15.22 10.62 17.51
N LEU A 515 15.01 9.60 18.31
CA LEU A 515 13.95 9.56 19.32
C LEU A 515 14.29 10.36 20.60
N LYS A 516 15.57 10.41 21.00
CA LYS A 516 16.03 11.10 22.23
C LYS A 516 15.48 12.52 22.44
N PRO A 517 15.36 13.39 21.40
CA PRO A 517 14.76 14.72 21.58
C PRO A 517 13.26 14.71 21.89
N PHE A 518 12.58 13.55 21.77
CA PHE A 518 11.13 13.42 21.92
C PHE A 518 10.78 12.36 22.98
N PRO A 519 10.83 12.68 24.27
CA PRO A 519 10.59 11.74 25.38
C PRO A 519 9.24 11.02 25.29
N GLU A 520 8.21 11.69 24.78
CA GLU A 520 6.86 11.11 24.60
C GLU A 520 6.89 9.99 23.55
N LEU A 521 7.58 10.20 22.42
CA LEU A 521 7.74 9.18 21.38
C LEU A 521 8.62 8.02 21.84
N GLU A 522 9.69 8.32 22.58
CA GLU A 522 10.54 7.30 23.20
C GLU A 522 9.74 6.46 24.20
N ASN A 523 8.89 7.07 25.03
CA ASN A 523 7.98 6.37 25.93
C ASN A 523 6.99 5.49 25.17
N ILE A 524 6.41 5.97 24.07
CA ILE A 524 5.50 5.20 23.21
C ILE A 524 6.23 3.98 22.63
N LEU A 525 7.44 4.12 22.14
CA LEU A 525 8.19 2.98 21.59
C LEU A 525 8.46 1.91 22.66
N TYR A 526 9.14 2.30 23.76
CA TYR A 526 9.64 1.32 24.72
C TYR A 526 8.58 0.81 25.69
N ASN A 527 7.59 1.63 26.06
CA ASN A 527 6.60 1.27 27.07
C ASN A 527 5.22 0.91 26.50
N ILE A 528 4.99 1.10 25.18
CA ILE A 528 3.73 0.73 24.54
C ILE A 528 3.98 -0.23 23.38
N GLU A 529 4.67 0.22 22.30
CA GLU A 529 4.75 -0.58 21.09
C GLU A 529 5.56 -1.88 21.27
N MET A 530 6.70 -1.83 21.97
CA MET A 530 7.52 -3.02 22.22
C MET A 530 6.81 -4.06 23.11
N PRO A 531 6.20 -3.70 24.26
CA PRO A 531 5.40 -4.65 25.03
C PRO A 531 4.20 -5.21 24.26
N VAL A 532 3.49 -4.37 23.49
CA VAL A 532 2.36 -4.81 22.65
C VAL A 532 2.83 -5.80 21.59
N ALA A 533 3.98 -5.59 20.95
CA ALA A 533 4.53 -6.52 19.96
C ALA A 533 4.69 -7.93 20.53
N ARG A 534 5.19 -8.03 21.77
CA ARG A 534 5.34 -9.30 22.47
C ARG A 534 3.98 -9.94 22.83
N ILE A 535 2.99 -9.14 23.27
CA ILE A 535 1.63 -9.64 23.55
C ILE A 535 0.98 -10.15 22.26
N LEU A 536 1.11 -9.39 21.16
CA LEU A 536 0.59 -9.81 19.86
C LEU A 536 1.21 -11.10 19.35
N SER A 537 2.51 -11.31 19.57
CA SER A 537 3.17 -12.59 19.27
C SER A 537 2.48 -13.75 19.98
N GLY A 538 2.20 -13.62 21.29
CA GLY A 538 1.46 -14.65 22.04
C GLY A 538 0.03 -14.85 21.54
N MET A 539 -0.69 -13.78 21.19
CA MET A 539 -2.04 -13.88 20.63
C MET A 539 -2.05 -14.60 19.26
N GLU A 540 -1.05 -14.33 18.44
CA GLU A 540 -0.88 -14.98 17.13
C GLU A 540 -0.54 -16.46 17.27
N GLU A 541 0.27 -16.85 18.26
CA GLU A 541 0.58 -18.25 18.58
C GLU A 541 -0.63 -19.00 19.14
N ASP A 542 -1.39 -18.36 20.04
CA ASP A 542 -2.54 -18.99 20.68
C ASP A 542 -3.69 -19.18 19.69
N GLY A 543 -4.00 -18.18 18.85
CA GLY A 543 -5.13 -18.18 17.92
C GLY A 543 -6.48 -18.42 18.61
N ILE A 544 -7.57 -18.37 17.84
CA ILE A 544 -8.94 -18.61 18.37
C ILE A 544 -9.58 -19.82 17.71
N ARG A 545 -10.30 -20.63 18.51
CA ARG A 545 -10.92 -21.88 18.05
C ARG A 545 -12.17 -21.63 17.23
N LEU A 546 -12.34 -22.42 16.14
CA LEU A 546 -13.48 -22.40 15.25
C LEU A 546 -14.32 -23.68 15.36
N ASP A 547 -15.63 -23.52 15.26
CA ASP A 547 -16.58 -24.62 15.01
C ASP A 547 -16.71 -24.84 13.50
N HIS A 548 -15.92 -25.78 12.96
CA HIS A 548 -15.92 -26.12 11.53
C HIS A 548 -17.28 -26.65 11.07
N ALA A 549 -17.92 -27.48 11.86
CA ALA A 549 -19.23 -28.07 11.51
C ALA A 549 -20.31 -26.98 11.38
N PHE A 550 -20.26 -25.98 12.27
CA PHE A 550 -21.15 -24.84 12.18
C PHE A 550 -20.86 -23.97 10.95
N LEU A 551 -19.58 -23.70 10.61
CA LEU A 551 -19.19 -22.94 9.42
C LEU A 551 -19.58 -23.65 8.13
N ASP A 552 -19.37 -24.98 8.05
CA ASP A 552 -19.80 -25.78 6.90
C ASP A 552 -21.31 -25.73 6.68
N LYS A 553 -22.10 -25.88 7.77
CA LYS A 553 -23.54 -25.74 7.71
C LYS A 553 -23.97 -24.36 7.23
N LEU A 554 -23.34 -23.32 7.77
CA LEU A 554 -23.63 -21.93 7.39
C LEU A 554 -23.25 -21.66 5.93
N SER A 555 -22.16 -22.22 5.44
CA SER A 555 -21.75 -22.15 4.03
C SER A 555 -22.81 -22.76 3.09
N VAL A 556 -23.36 -23.92 3.46
CA VAL A 556 -24.46 -24.57 2.70
C VAL A 556 -25.73 -23.72 2.73
N GLU A 557 -26.10 -23.14 3.88
CA GLU A 557 -27.24 -22.25 4.00
C GLU A 557 -27.09 -20.99 3.13
N PHE A 558 -25.90 -20.40 3.12
CA PHE A 558 -25.61 -19.24 2.26
C PHE A 558 -25.71 -19.61 0.78
N ALA A 559 -25.13 -20.73 0.37
CA ALA A 559 -25.20 -21.20 -1.01
C ALA A 559 -26.64 -21.38 -1.47
N LYS A 560 -27.49 -22.00 -0.64
CA LYS A 560 -28.93 -22.20 -0.93
C LYS A 560 -29.69 -20.87 -1.03
N THR A 561 -29.40 -19.92 -0.14
CA THR A 561 -30.03 -18.59 -0.17
C THR A 561 -29.60 -17.83 -1.42
N MET A 562 -28.31 -17.88 -1.79
CA MET A 562 -27.81 -17.27 -3.01
C MET A 562 -28.47 -17.84 -4.27
N GLU A 563 -28.64 -19.15 -4.37
CA GLU A 563 -29.37 -19.80 -5.47
C GLU A 563 -30.83 -19.31 -5.54
N GLY A 564 -31.49 -19.15 -4.40
CA GLY A 564 -32.82 -18.55 -4.33
C GLY A 564 -32.89 -17.11 -4.84
N LEU A 565 -31.88 -16.28 -4.48
CA LEU A 565 -31.77 -14.89 -4.95
C LEU A 565 -31.44 -14.81 -6.43
N GLU A 566 -30.60 -15.70 -6.95
CA GLU A 566 -30.30 -15.81 -8.39
C GLU A 566 -31.56 -16.10 -9.20
N ASN A 567 -32.38 -17.08 -8.75
CA ASN A 567 -33.63 -17.42 -9.40
C ASN A 567 -34.62 -16.25 -9.40
N GLN A 568 -34.78 -15.56 -8.26
CA GLN A 568 -35.62 -14.36 -8.17
C GLN A 568 -35.12 -13.22 -9.07
N ALA A 569 -33.78 -13.01 -9.14
CA ALA A 569 -33.17 -12.02 -10.01
C ALA A 569 -33.45 -12.30 -11.49
N MET A 570 -33.37 -13.56 -11.91
CA MET A 570 -33.67 -14.01 -13.29
C MET A 570 -35.14 -13.87 -13.62
N GLU A 571 -36.04 -14.16 -12.66
CA GLU A 571 -37.50 -13.97 -12.81
C GLU A 571 -37.84 -12.50 -13.01
N ILE A 572 -37.30 -11.61 -12.21
CA ILE A 572 -37.53 -10.14 -12.32
C ILE A 572 -36.92 -9.59 -13.62
N ALA A 573 -35.78 -10.10 -14.03
CA ALA A 573 -35.13 -9.68 -15.26
C ALA A 573 -35.79 -10.28 -16.52
N ASP A 574 -36.61 -11.30 -16.40
CA ASP A 574 -37.16 -12.12 -17.51
C ASP A 574 -36.05 -12.59 -18.47
N GLU A 575 -34.91 -12.99 -17.88
CA GLU A 575 -33.72 -13.43 -18.61
C GLU A 575 -32.72 -14.11 -17.67
N THR A 576 -31.98 -15.09 -18.18
CA THR A 576 -30.86 -15.69 -17.46
C THR A 576 -29.61 -14.85 -17.62
N PHE A 577 -28.98 -14.46 -16.50
CA PHE A 577 -27.74 -13.70 -16.47
C PHE A 577 -26.91 -14.06 -15.24
N ASN A 578 -25.62 -13.72 -15.27
CA ASN A 578 -24.74 -13.92 -14.14
C ASN A 578 -24.82 -12.70 -13.20
N ILE A 579 -25.50 -12.86 -12.04
CA ILE A 579 -25.67 -11.81 -11.01
C ILE A 579 -24.31 -11.35 -10.41
N ALA A 580 -23.29 -12.19 -10.47
CA ALA A 580 -21.94 -11.85 -10.03
C ALA A 580 -21.17 -11.00 -11.06
N SER A 581 -21.65 -10.91 -12.33
CA SER A 581 -21.01 -10.12 -13.38
C SER A 581 -21.45 -8.66 -13.37
N PRO A 582 -20.56 -7.70 -12.99
CA PRO A 582 -20.91 -6.27 -12.99
C PRO A 582 -21.41 -5.78 -14.36
N LYS A 583 -20.86 -6.33 -15.46
CA LYS A 583 -21.24 -5.97 -16.82
C LYS A 583 -22.70 -6.37 -17.10
N GLN A 584 -23.05 -7.65 -16.89
CA GLN A 584 -24.40 -8.16 -17.17
C GLN A 584 -25.44 -7.50 -16.25
N VAL A 585 -25.14 -7.33 -14.97
CA VAL A 585 -25.99 -6.57 -14.03
C VAL A 585 -26.25 -5.15 -14.52
N GLY A 586 -25.23 -4.46 -15.02
CA GLY A 586 -25.36 -3.11 -15.57
C GLY A 586 -26.26 -3.07 -16.83
N GLU A 587 -26.09 -4.02 -17.75
CA GLU A 587 -26.90 -4.17 -18.96
C GLU A 587 -28.37 -4.44 -18.60
N ILE A 588 -28.63 -5.34 -17.64
CA ILE A 588 -30.01 -5.63 -17.19
C ILE A 588 -30.65 -4.42 -16.54
N LEU A 589 -29.99 -3.80 -15.56
CA LEU A 589 -30.61 -2.69 -14.80
C LEU A 589 -30.82 -1.45 -15.67
N PHE A 590 -29.86 -1.06 -16.48
CA PHE A 590 -29.86 0.25 -17.12
C PHE A 590 -30.30 0.20 -18.60
N ASP A 591 -29.95 -0.85 -19.34
CA ASP A 591 -30.32 -0.97 -20.75
C ASP A 591 -31.66 -1.70 -20.91
N LYS A 592 -31.86 -2.85 -20.27
CA LYS A 592 -33.10 -3.64 -20.41
C LYS A 592 -34.27 -3.08 -19.59
N LEU A 593 -34.06 -2.87 -18.29
CA LEU A 593 -35.11 -2.35 -17.39
C LEU A 593 -35.23 -0.82 -17.43
N GLY A 594 -34.28 -0.13 -18.07
CA GLY A 594 -34.34 1.33 -18.27
C GLY A 594 -34.28 2.12 -16.96
N ILE A 595 -33.72 1.57 -15.89
CA ILE A 595 -33.65 2.21 -14.58
C ILE A 595 -32.71 3.43 -14.67
N LYS A 596 -33.22 4.59 -14.21
CA LYS A 596 -32.45 5.85 -14.24
C LYS A 596 -31.35 5.84 -13.16
N GLY A 597 -30.20 6.45 -13.46
CA GLY A 597 -29.12 6.63 -12.49
C GLY A 597 -27.83 5.86 -12.80
N GLY A 598 -27.76 5.12 -13.91
CA GLY A 598 -26.58 4.40 -14.35
C GLY A 598 -25.41 5.35 -14.65
N LYS A 599 -24.35 5.29 -13.84
CA LYS A 599 -23.08 5.99 -14.12
C LYS A 599 -22.14 5.05 -14.86
N LYS A 600 -21.56 5.50 -15.97
CA LYS A 600 -20.54 4.74 -16.68
C LYS A 600 -19.16 4.98 -16.05
N THR A 601 -18.38 3.91 -15.97
CA THR A 601 -16.96 3.95 -15.57
C THR A 601 -16.11 4.54 -16.70
N ALA A 602 -14.85 4.83 -16.44
CA ALA A 602 -13.90 5.29 -17.45
C ALA A 602 -13.75 4.32 -18.64
N THR A 603 -14.07 3.03 -18.44
CA THR A 603 -14.08 1.99 -19.48
C THR A 603 -15.42 1.88 -20.22
N GLY A 604 -16.36 2.81 -20.00
CA GLY A 604 -17.66 2.83 -20.65
C GLY A 604 -18.72 1.85 -20.12
N GLN A 605 -18.37 1.01 -19.15
CA GLN A 605 -19.30 0.06 -18.51
C GLN A 605 -20.12 0.76 -17.42
N TYR A 606 -21.33 0.29 -17.16
CA TYR A 606 -22.10 0.79 -16.02
C TYR A 606 -21.44 0.40 -14.70
N SER A 607 -21.36 1.37 -13.79
CA SER A 607 -20.97 1.10 -12.42
C SER A 607 -22.11 0.43 -11.67
N THR A 608 -21.84 -0.73 -11.13
CA THR A 608 -22.75 -1.49 -10.25
C THR A 608 -22.18 -1.62 -8.83
N SER A 609 -21.41 -0.61 -8.39
CA SER A 609 -20.89 -0.55 -7.02
C SER A 609 -22.04 -0.47 -6.01
N GLU A 610 -21.78 -0.91 -4.77
CA GLU A 610 -22.75 -0.87 -3.67
C GLU A 610 -23.38 0.54 -3.55
N SER A 611 -22.56 1.58 -3.57
CA SER A 611 -23.02 2.98 -3.48
C SER A 611 -23.89 3.47 -4.66
N VAL A 612 -23.86 2.77 -5.79
CA VAL A 612 -24.76 3.02 -6.93
C VAL A 612 -26.04 2.22 -6.77
N LEU A 613 -25.96 0.94 -6.42
CA LEU A 613 -27.10 0.06 -6.27
C LEU A 613 -28.01 0.45 -5.10
N GLU A 614 -27.45 0.89 -3.97
CA GLU A 614 -28.20 1.41 -2.80
C GLU A 614 -29.13 2.60 -3.12
N LYS A 615 -28.87 3.32 -4.22
CA LYS A 615 -29.70 4.46 -4.65
C LYS A 615 -30.80 4.07 -5.62
N ILE A 616 -30.84 2.81 -6.00
CA ILE A 616 -31.81 2.29 -6.96
C ILE A 616 -33.00 1.69 -6.17
N GLU A 617 -34.14 2.37 -6.19
CA GLU A 617 -35.40 1.88 -5.62
C GLU A 617 -36.02 0.82 -6.55
N HIS A 618 -35.40 -0.37 -6.61
CA HIS A 618 -35.89 -1.48 -7.43
C HIS A 618 -35.55 -2.82 -6.78
N PRO A 619 -36.48 -3.78 -6.72
CA PRO A 619 -36.27 -5.09 -6.06
C PRO A 619 -35.02 -5.83 -6.55
N LEU A 620 -34.71 -5.75 -7.84
CA LEU A 620 -33.54 -6.40 -8.40
C LEU A 620 -32.21 -5.83 -7.82
N ALA A 621 -32.16 -4.53 -7.52
CA ALA A 621 -30.97 -3.93 -6.90
C ALA A 621 -30.75 -4.43 -5.47
N GLU A 622 -31.83 -4.58 -4.70
CA GLU A 622 -31.81 -5.15 -3.34
C GLU A 622 -31.34 -6.61 -3.36
N ILE A 623 -31.88 -7.42 -4.26
CA ILE A 623 -31.48 -8.82 -4.44
C ILE A 623 -29.98 -8.94 -4.81
N ILE A 624 -29.50 -8.08 -5.71
CA ILE A 624 -28.09 -8.08 -6.11
C ILE A 624 -27.19 -7.70 -4.93
N LEU A 625 -27.58 -6.72 -4.13
CA LEU A 625 -26.82 -6.31 -2.93
C LEU A 625 -26.80 -7.41 -1.89
N GLU A 626 -27.93 -8.08 -1.65
CA GLU A 626 -28.03 -9.21 -0.71
C GLU A 626 -27.16 -10.39 -1.18
N HIS A 627 -27.30 -10.78 -2.44
CA HIS A 627 -26.49 -11.86 -3.03
C HIS A 627 -24.99 -11.58 -2.92
N ARG A 628 -24.54 -10.38 -3.27
CA ARG A 628 -23.13 -9.98 -3.15
C ARG A 628 -22.64 -9.98 -1.71
N GLY A 629 -23.49 -9.55 -0.79
CA GLY A 629 -23.21 -9.60 0.64
C GLY A 629 -22.98 -11.03 1.13
N LEU A 630 -23.87 -11.95 0.78
CA LEU A 630 -23.76 -13.38 1.10
C LEU A 630 -22.54 -14.03 0.42
N ALA A 631 -22.30 -13.75 -0.86
CA ALA A 631 -21.15 -14.28 -1.60
C ALA A 631 -19.82 -13.87 -0.94
N LYS A 632 -19.73 -12.61 -0.50
CA LYS A 632 -18.57 -12.10 0.23
C LYS A 632 -18.38 -12.79 1.58
N LEU A 633 -19.48 -12.94 2.34
CA LEU A 633 -19.42 -13.62 3.65
C LEU A 633 -19.02 -15.09 3.50
N LYS A 634 -19.59 -15.76 2.51
CA LYS A 634 -19.30 -17.16 2.22
C LYS A 634 -17.81 -17.33 1.85
N SER A 635 -17.35 -16.65 0.82
CA SER A 635 -16.00 -16.81 0.30
C SER A 635 -14.90 -16.33 1.26
N THR A 636 -15.19 -15.28 2.08
CA THR A 636 -14.19 -14.70 2.97
C THR A 636 -14.13 -15.40 4.32
N TYR A 637 -15.27 -15.86 4.83
CA TYR A 637 -15.36 -16.40 6.20
C TYR A 637 -15.72 -17.87 6.24
N THR A 638 -16.91 -18.29 5.74
CA THR A 638 -17.32 -19.68 5.98
C THR A 638 -16.43 -20.70 5.27
N ASP A 639 -15.96 -20.39 4.08
CA ASP A 639 -15.09 -21.32 3.32
C ASP A 639 -13.62 -21.14 3.72
N ARG A 640 -13.12 -19.90 3.69
CA ARG A 640 -11.70 -19.63 3.85
C ARG A 640 -11.17 -19.77 5.27
N LEU A 641 -11.97 -19.45 6.32
CA LEU A 641 -11.52 -19.60 7.71
C LEU A 641 -11.25 -21.07 8.08
N VAL A 642 -12.06 -22.00 7.55
CA VAL A 642 -11.85 -23.44 7.76
C VAL A 642 -10.53 -23.87 7.12
N GLU A 643 -10.26 -23.41 5.89
CA GLU A 643 -9.00 -23.71 5.18
C GLU A 643 -7.75 -23.12 5.86
N GLN A 644 -7.88 -21.95 6.51
CA GLN A 644 -6.79 -21.26 7.19
C GLN A 644 -6.57 -21.73 8.63
N SER A 645 -7.51 -22.47 9.19
CA SER A 645 -7.36 -22.99 10.56
C SER A 645 -6.42 -24.19 10.62
N HIS A 646 -5.75 -24.37 11.76
CA HIS A 646 -4.89 -25.52 11.99
C HIS A 646 -5.71 -26.82 12.12
N ASN A 647 -5.33 -27.87 11.40
CA ASN A 647 -6.13 -29.10 11.29
C ASN A 647 -6.37 -29.80 12.63
N ASP A 648 -5.37 -29.81 13.53
CA ASP A 648 -5.45 -30.55 14.79
C ASP A 648 -6.10 -29.72 15.91
N THR A 649 -5.85 -28.42 15.95
CA THR A 649 -6.34 -27.54 17.03
C THR A 649 -7.65 -26.85 16.68
N HIS A 650 -8.02 -26.81 15.39
CA HIS A 650 -9.12 -26.04 14.84
C HIS A 650 -9.04 -24.53 15.18
N ARG A 651 -7.81 -24.02 15.43
CA ARG A 651 -7.59 -22.61 15.72
C ARG A 651 -7.18 -21.85 14.47
N VAL A 652 -7.69 -20.66 14.32
CA VAL A 652 -7.27 -19.70 13.30
C VAL A 652 -6.34 -18.68 13.93
N HIS A 653 -5.26 -18.39 13.22
CA HIS A 653 -4.19 -17.50 13.67
C HIS A 653 -4.13 -16.32 12.69
N THR A 654 -4.42 -15.12 13.16
CA THR A 654 -4.27 -13.88 12.38
C THR A 654 -2.86 -13.34 12.58
N SER A 655 -2.44 -12.45 11.68
CA SER A 655 -1.23 -11.63 11.87
C SER A 655 -1.63 -10.19 12.18
N TYR A 656 -1.13 -9.62 13.27
CA TYR A 656 -1.36 -8.23 13.65
C TYR A 656 -0.23 -7.32 13.17
N HIS A 657 -0.61 -6.17 12.62
CA HIS A 657 0.33 -5.17 12.12
C HIS A 657 0.20 -3.87 12.93
N GLN A 658 1.29 -3.47 13.59
CA GLN A 658 1.36 -2.22 14.37
C GLN A 658 1.71 -1.00 13.51
N ALA A 659 2.53 -1.19 12.48
CA ALA A 659 3.12 -0.12 11.69
C ALA A 659 2.41 0.13 10.34
N LEU A 660 1.09 -0.15 10.23
CA LEU A 660 0.35 -0.04 8.97
C LEU A 660 -0.61 1.15 8.94
N THR A 661 -1.28 1.46 10.05
CA THR A 661 -2.28 2.52 10.09
C THR A 661 -1.68 3.86 10.53
N ALA A 662 -2.14 4.96 9.94
CA ALA A 662 -1.65 6.28 10.33
C ALA A 662 -2.09 6.73 11.74
N THR A 663 -3.06 6.05 12.36
CA THR A 663 -3.68 6.46 13.64
C THR A 663 -3.18 5.70 14.87
N GLY A 664 -2.26 4.77 14.73
CA GLY A 664 -1.82 3.91 15.85
C GLY A 664 -2.68 2.67 16.07
N ARG A 665 -3.83 2.53 15.38
CA ARG A 665 -4.66 1.32 15.45
C ARG A 665 -3.92 0.11 14.91
N LEU A 666 -4.18 -1.06 15.49
CA LEU A 666 -3.74 -2.33 14.94
C LEU A 666 -4.53 -2.65 13.66
N SER A 667 -3.90 -3.36 12.75
CA SER A 667 -4.55 -3.98 11.60
C SER A 667 -4.31 -5.49 11.66
N SER A 668 -5.21 -6.29 11.11
CA SER A 668 -5.02 -7.74 11.04
C SER A 668 -5.15 -8.26 9.61
N SER A 669 -4.40 -9.32 9.29
CA SER A 669 -4.46 -10.00 8.00
C SER A 669 -4.28 -11.51 8.15
N ASP A 670 -4.64 -12.24 7.15
CA ASP A 670 -4.39 -13.67 6.94
C ASP A 670 -4.87 -14.62 8.06
N PRO A 671 -6.16 -14.51 8.49
CA PRO A 671 -7.27 -13.69 7.99
C PRO A 671 -7.44 -12.37 8.74
N ASN A 672 -8.11 -11.38 8.11
CA ASN A 672 -8.51 -10.17 8.82
C ASN A 672 -9.73 -10.43 9.72
N LEU A 673 -9.50 -10.65 11.00
CA LEU A 673 -10.54 -10.92 12.00
C LEU A 673 -11.23 -9.64 12.53
N GLN A 674 -10.62 -8.46 12.32
CA GLN A 674 -11.22 -7.18 12.73
C GLN A 674 -12.38 -6.74 11.83
N ASN A 675 -12.54 -7.34 10.65
CA ASN A 675 -13.60 -6.99 9.70
C ASN A 675 -14.82 -7.93 9.72
N ILE A 676 -14.94 -8.81 10.71
CA ILE A 676 -16.09 -9.70 10.85
C ILE A 676 -17.35 -8.86 11.19
N PRO A 677 -18.42 -8.91 10.36
CA PRO A 677 -19.56 -8.02 10.50
C PRO A 677 -20.31 -8.27 11.81
N ILE A 678 -20.70 -7.18 12.50
CA ILE A 678 -21.52 -7.24 13.72
C ILE A 678 -22.93 -6.66 13.53
N ARG A 679 -23.12 -5.73 12.57
CA ARG A 679 -24.36 -4.96 12.45
C ARG A 679 -25.51 -5.73 11.84
N ARG A 680 -25.25 -6.72 10.97
CA ARG A 680 -26.29 -7.52 10.29
C ARG A 680 -26.40 -8.88 10.98
N GLN A 681 -27.62 -9.37 11.13
CA GLN A 681 -27.88 -10.66 11.76
C GLN A 681 -27.08 -11.81 11.14
N ILE A 682 -26.93 -11.80 9.81
CA ILE A 682 -26.14 -12.80 9.06
C ILE A 682 -24.65 -12.72 9.44
N GLY A 683 -24.09 -11.51 9.60
CA GLY A 683 -22.71 -11.33 10.03
C GLY A 683 -22.46 -11.81 11.46
N ARG A 684 -23.42 -11.61 12.35
CA ARG A 684 -23.37 -12.12 13.73
C ARG A 684 -23.31 -13.65 13.82
N GLN A 685 -23.92 -14.35 12.86
CA GLN A 685 -23.81 -15.82 12.81
C GLN A 685 -22.37 -16.29 12.64
N ILE A 686 -21.53 -15.53 11.91
CA ILE A 686 -20.10 -15.87 11.75
C ILE A 686 -19.37 -15.80 13.10
N ARG A 687 -19.71 -14.84 13.98
CA ARG A 687 -19.13 -14.74 15.32
C ARG A 687 -19.45 -15.94 16.21
N LYS A 688 -20.59 -16.61 16.00
CA LYS A 688 -20.95 -17.83 16.71
C LYS A 688 -20.03 -19.02 16.41
N ALA A 689 -19.33 -18.98 15.29
CA ALA A 689 -18.36 -20.00 14.94
C ALA A 689 -17.05 -19.90 15.77
N PHE A 690 -16.79 -18.77 16.39
CA PHE A 690 -15.63 -18.58 17.25
C PHE A 690 -16.01 -19.02 18.67
N ILE A 691 -15.47 -20.14 19.10
CA ILE A 691 -15.91 -20.85 20.30
C ILE A 691 -14.79 -21.02 21.34
N ALA A 692 -15.17 -21.12 22.60
CA ALA A 692 -14.28 -21.58 23.64
C ALA A 692 -14.16 -23.11 23.62
N PRO A 693 -12.99 -23.68 24.02
CA PRO A 693 -12.85 -25.10 24.30
C PRO A 693 -13.73 -25.56 25.47
N GLU A 694 -13.92 -26.88 25.60
CA GLU A 694 -14.67 -27.45 26.71
C GLU A 694 -14.06 -27.05 28.07
N GLY A 695 -14.88 -26.63 29.00
CA GLY A 695 -14.48 -26.13 30.32
C GLY A 695 -14.01 -24.67 30.36
N ARG A 696 -13.99 -23.99 29.20
CA ARG A 696 -13.64 -22.57 29.05
C ARG A 696 -14.80 -21.74 28.50
N VAL A 697 -14.68 -20.45 28.63
CA VAL A 697 -15.59 -19.45 28.08
C VAL A 697 -14.80 -18.35 27.38
N LEU A 698 -15.45 -17.65 26.44
CA LEU A 698 -14.95 -16.40 25.91
C LEU A 698 -15.44 -15.24 26.77
N LEU A 699 -14.56 -14.29 27.03
CA LEU A 699 -14.86 -12.99 27.63
C LEU A 699 -14.60 -11.92 26.57
N ALA A 700 -15.55 -11.01 26.38
CA ALA A 700 -15.42 -9.87 25.48
C ALA A 700 -15.51 -8.58 26.30
N ALA A 701 -14.41 -7.84 26.38
CA ALA A 701 -14.30 -6.59 27.11
C ALA A 701 -14.24 -5.40 26.14
N ASP A 702 -15.29 -4.58 26.08
CA ASP A 702 -15.42 -3.48 25.14
C ASP A 702 -15.50 -2.12 25.84
N TYR A 703 -14.79 -1.12 25.33
CA TYR A 703 -14.90 0.23 25.82
C TYR A 703 -16.19 0.90 25.37
N SER A 704 -17.03 1.28 26.32
CA SER A 704 -18.28 1.99 26.03
C SER A 704 -18.03 3.41 25.54
N GLN A 705 -18.26 3.67 24.26
CA GLN A 705 -18.21 4.99 23.61
C GLN A 705 -16.86 5.75 23.81
N ILE A 706 -15.73 5.08 23.73
CA ILE A 706 -14.41 5.65 24.03
C ILE A 706 -14.13 6.96 23.26
N GLU A 707 -14.42 7.00 21.96
CA GLU A 707 -14.15 8.20 21.15
C GLU A 707 -14.98 9.42 21.56
N LEU A 708 -16.23 9.21 22.03
CA LEU A 708 -17.06 10.28 22.57
C LEU A 708 -16.56 10.77 23.94
N ARG A 709 -16.06 9.85 24.77
CA ARG A 709 -15.44 10.20 26.06
C ARG A 709 -14.13 10.99 25.85
N LEU A 710 -13.33 10.59 24.85
CA LEU A 710 -12.15 11.34 24.43
C LEU A 710 -12.52 12.71 23.87
N MET A 711 -13.60 12.83 23.09
CA MET A 711 -14.11 14.13 22.66
C MET A 711 -14.48 15.02 23.85
N ALA A 712 -15.16 14.47 24.86
CA ALA A 712 -15.46 15.21 26.08
C ALA A 712 -14.19 15.70 26.78
N HIS A 713 -13.17 14.86 26.86
CA HIS A 713 -11.89 15.20 27.46
C HIS A 713 -11.14 16.29 26.65
N PHE A 714 -10.99 16.13 25.34
CA PHE A 714 -10.24 17.08 24.52
C PHE A 714 -10.97 18.42 24.33
N SER A 715 -12.29 18.39 24.24
CA SER A 715 -13.12 19.61 24.07
C SER A 715 -13.38 20.35 25.37
N GLN A 716 -13.33 19.66 26.53
CA GLN A 716 -13.75 20.19 27.84
C GLN A 716 -15.15 20.82 27.81
N ASP A 717 -16.03 20.32 26.93
CA ASP A 717 -17.39 20.80 26.81
C ASP A 717 -18.19 20.45 28.09
N GLU A 718 -18.61 21.47 28.83
CA GLU A 718 -19.26 21.30 30.14
C GLU A 718 -20.48 20.38 30.09
N ALA A 719 -21.29 20.49 29.03
CA ALA A 719 -22.49 19.71 28.91
C ALA A 719 -22.18 18.23 28.62
N LEU A 720 -21.17 17.98 27.78
CA LEU A 720 -20.76 16.63 27.42
C LEU A 720 -20.01 15.95 28.59
N VAL A 721 -19.12 16.67 29.27
CA VAL A 721 -18.41 16.18 30.46
C VAL A 721 -19.40 15.83 31.56
N HIS A 722 -20.35 16.76 31.85
CA HIS A 722 -21.38 16.52 32.84
C HIS A 722 -22.24 15.28 32.53
N ALA A 723 -22.63 15.10 31.28
CA ALA A 723 -23.43 13.94 30.87
C ALA A 723 -22.70 12.61 31.15
N PHE A 724 -21.43 12.50 30.83
CA PHE A 724 -20.63 11.29 31.08
C PHE A 724 -20.35 11.07 32.57
N GLN A 725 -20.06 12.12 33.34
CA GLN A 725 -19.82 12.02 34.80
C GLN A 725 -21.06 11.54 35.57
N HIS A 726 -22.26 11.82 35.04
CA HIS A 726 -23.55 11.43 35.67
C HIS A 726 -24.18 10.21 35.01
N GLY A 727 -23.48 9.50 34.13
CA GLY A 727 -23.98 8.27 33.47
C GLY A 727 -25.19 8.48 32.57
N GLN A 728 -25.38 9.70 32.01
CA GLN A 728 -26.52 10.00 31.14
C GLN A 728 -26.28 9.49 29.72
N ASP A 729 -27.35 9.05 29.06
CA ASP A 729 -27.33 8.69 27.64
C ASP A 729 -27.12 9.94 26.77
N VAL A 730 -25.86 10.15 26.31
CA VAL A 730 -25.46 11.32 25.52
C VAL A 730 -26.30 11.44 24.24
N HIS A 731 -26.66 10.32 23.59
CA HIS A 731 -27.41 10.36 22.35
C HIS A 731 -28.88 10.75 22.60
N ARG A 732 -29.48 10.23 23.67
CA ARG A 732 -30.85 10.60 24.08
C ARG A 732 -30.88 12.05 24.53
N ARG A 733 -29.90 12.49 25.29
CA ARG A 733 -29.75 13.88 25.71
C ARG A 733 -29.60 14.83 24.53
N THR A 734 -28.71 14.50 23.59
CA THR A 734 -28.54 15.32 22.34
C THR A 734 -29.85 15.43 21.57
N ALA A 735 -30.59 14.32 21.43
CA ALA A 735 -31.92 14.35 20.76
C ALA A 735 -32.90 15.27 21.50
N ALA A 736 -33.02 15.16 22.82
CA ALA A 736 -33.89 15.98 23.65
C ALA A 736 -33.58 17.48 23.48
N GLU A 737 -32.32 17.83 23.62
CA GLU A 737 -31.86 19.20 23.59
C GLU A 737 -31.95 19.86 22.20
N VAL A 738 -31.60 19.13 21.14
CA VAL A 738 -31.70 19.63 19.76
C VAL A 738 -33.16 19.73 19.29
N LEU A 739 -34.02 18.81 19.71
CA LEU A 739 -35.43 18.82 19.34
C LEU A 739 -36.26 19.68 20.29
N GLY A 740 -35.74 20.11 21.44
CA GLY A 740 -36.44 20.92 22.43
C GLY A 740 -37.57 20.15 23.15
N ILE A 741 -37.36 18.85 23.40
CA ILE A 741 -38.33 17.93 24.08
C ILE A 741 -37.70 17.38 25.35
N ASP A 742 -38.52 16.87 26.28
CA ASP A 742 -38.03 16.23 27.46
C ASP A 742 -37.29 14.92 27.13
N ILE A 743 -36.25 14.57 27.90
CA ILE A 743 -35.38 13.40 27.63
C ILE A 743 -36.16 12.08 27.66
N GLU A 744 -37.25 12.03 28.47
CA GLU A 744 -38.13 10.87 28.58
C GLU A 744 -39.02 10.68 27.35
N ASP A 745 -39.33 11.75 26.62
CA ASP A 745 -40.11 11.75 25.40
C ASP A 745 -39.34 11.40 24.14
N VAL A 746 -38.00 11.27 24.26
CA VAL A 746 -37.16 10.90 23.11
C VAL A 746 -37.42 9.46 22.69
N THR A 747 -37.88 9.29 21.46
CA THR A 747 -38.10 7.96 20.87
C THR A 747 -36.76 7.26 20.56
N ASN A 748 -36.80 5.94 20.41
CA ASN A 748 -35.61 5.15 20.01
C ASN A 748 -35.10 5.55 18.62
N ASP A 749 -35.99 5.98 17.72
CA ASP A 749 -35.59 6.46 16.39
C ASP A 749 -34.85 7.81 16.45
N GLN A 750 -35.35 8.75 17.27
CA GLN A 750 -34.67 10.04 17.50
C GLN A 750 -33.32 9.84 18.19
N ARG A 751 -33.24 8.92 19.17
CA ARG A 751 -31.98 8.54 19.80
C ARG A 751 -30.99 7.95 18.76
N ARG A 752 -31.47 7.09 17.86
CA ARG A 752 -30.65 6.47 16.80
C ARG A 752 -30.16 7.53 15.79
N GLN A 753 -31.06 8.48 15.42
CA GLN A 753 -30.68 9.62 14.58
C GLN A 753 -29.63 10.49 15.27
N ALA A 754 -29.83 10.85 16.53
CA ALA A 754 -28.84 11.62 17.30
C ALA A 754 -27.51 10.88 17.44
N LYS A 755 -27.51 9.55 17.62
CA LYS A 755 -26.29 8.73 17.60
C LYS A 755 -25.55 8.89 16.27
N ALA A 756 -26.25 8.80 15.15
CA ALA A 756 -25.67 8.94 13.82
C ALA A 756 -25.12 10.38 13.59
N VAL A 757 -25.80 11.40 14.09
CA VAL A 757 -25.34 12.79 14.01
C VAL A 757 -24.15 13.03 14.92
N ASN A 758 -24.19 12.58 16.18
CA ASN A 758 -23.08 12.76 17.12
C ASN A 758 -21.78 12.19 16.54
N PHE A 759 -21.81 10.95 16.06
CA PHE A 759 -20.64 10.36 15.41
C PHE A 759 -20.28 11.05 14.09
N GLY A 760 -21.29 11.41 13.28
CA GLY A 760 -21.07 12.11 12.02
C GLY A 760 -20.40 13.47 12.22
N LEU A 761 -20.89 14.29 13.13
CA LEU A 761 -20.31 15.61 13.42
C LEU A 761 -18.95 15.50 14.10
N LEU A 762 -18.79 14.53 15.00
CA LEU A 762 -17.51 14.20 15.61
C LEU A 762 -16.43 13.96 14.55
N TYR A 763 -16.77 13.24 13.47
CA TYR A 763 -15.88 12.97 12.33
C TYR A 763 -15.90 14.08 11.26
N GLY A 764 -16.39 15.28 11.58
CA GLY A 764 -16.39 16.41 10.67
C GLY A 764 -17.35 16.26 9.48
N MET A 765 -18.47 15.52 9.65
CA MET A 765 -19.48 15.37 8.61
C MET A 765 -20.07 16.73 8.22
N SER A 766 -20.17 16.97 6.90
CA SER A 766 -20.79 18.18 6.37
C SER A 766 -22.33 18.06 6.29
N GLU A 767 -23.00 19.20 6.02
CA GLU A 767 -24.45 19.23 5.74
C GLU A 767 -24.89 18.19 4.70
N PHE A 768 -24.10 17.99 3.63
CA PHE A 768 -24.34 16.96 2.61
C PHE A 768 -24.25 15.53 3.14
N GLY A 769 -23.41 15.30 4.14
CA GLY A 769 -23.31 14.03 4.84
C GLY A 769 -24.60 13.69 5.58
N LEU A 770 -25.16 14.65 6.33
CA LEU A 770 -26.44 14.53 7.05
C LEU A 770 -27.63 14.32 6.10
N ILE A 771 -27.69 15.10 5.01
CA ILE A 771 -28.71 14.91 3.97
C ILE A 771 -28.71 13.48 3.46
N ARG A 772 -27.53 12.95 3.14
CA ARG A 772 -27.39 11.61 2.56
C ARG A 772 -27.68 10.49 3.55
N GLN A 773 -27.30 10.66 4.81
CA GLN A 773 -27.37 9.60 5.83
C GLN A 773 -28.72 9.55 6.54
N LEU A 774 -29.35 10.70 6.74
CA LEU A 774 -30.60 10.82 7.54
C LEU A 774 -31.82 11.27 6.71
N GLY A 775 -31.64 11.59 5.43
CA GLY A 775 -32.70 12.07 4.57
C GLY A 775 -33.15 13.51 4.89
N PHE A 776 -32.35 14.27 5.66
CA PHE A 776 -32.71 15.65 6.00
C PHE A 776 -32.70 16.54 4.75
N THR A 777 -33.53 17.56 4.75
CA THR A 777 -33.40 18.68 3.81
C THR A 777 -32.13 19.49 4.14
N ARG A 778 -31.69 20.29 3.20
CA ARG A 778 -30.52 21.18 3.42
C ARG A 778 -30.74 22.12 4.60
N GLN A 779 -31.95 22.67 4.71
CA GLN A 779 -32.29 23.60 5.79
C GLN A 779 -32.33 22.91 7.17
N GLU A 780 -32.90 21.73 7.24
CA GLU A 780 -32.88 20.93 8.48
C GLU A 780 -31.47 20.56 8.90
N SER A 781 -30.62 20.14 7.95
CA SER A 781 -29.21 19.82 8.23
C SER A 781 -28.45 21.03 8.80
N GLN A 782 -28.62 22.22 8.19
CA GLN A 782 -27.98 23.45 8.65
C GLN A 782 -28.48 23.87 10.03
N ASN A 783 -29.80 23.78 10.27
CA ASN A 783 -30.40 24.11 11.57
C ASN A 783 -29.87 23.13 12.65
N TYR A 784 -29.87 21.84 12.36
CA TYR A 784 -29.38 20.84 13.30
C TYR A 784 -27.90 21.07 13.68
N ILE A 785 -27.02 21.27 12.70
CA ILE A 785 -25.59 21.57 12.93
C ILE A 785 -25.44 22.83 13.78
N LYS A 786 -26.19 23.86 13.47
CA LYS A 786 -26.15 25.13 14.24
C LYS A 786 -26.59 24.92 15.70
N GLN A 787 -27.68 24.21 15.93
CA GLN A 787 -28.19 23.92 17.30
C GLN A 787 -27.20 23.01 18.04
N TYR A 788 -26.61 22.04 17.40
CA TYR A 788 -25.61 21.16 17.97
C TYR A 788 -24.39 21.94 18.51
N PHE A 789 -23.79 22.79 17.68
CA PHE A 789 -22.61 23.57 18.09
C PHE A 789 -22.95 24.73 19.03
N GLN A 790 -24.19 25.20 19.04
CA GLN A 790 -24.66 26.12 20.09
C GLN A 790 -24.76 25.42 21.45
N ARG A 791 -25.12 24.15 21.46
CA ARG A 791 -25.24 23.33 22.66
C ARG A 791 -23.89 22.82 23.16
N TYR A 792 -23.01 22.46 22.24
CA TYR A 792 -21.68 21.93 22.50
C TYR A 792 -20.60 22.87 21.94
N PRO A 793 -20.42 24.09 22.51
CA PRO A 793 -19.46 25.05 21.97
C PRO A 793 -18.01 24.57 22.11
N GLY A 794 -17.69 23.81 23.17
CA GLY A 794 -16.35 23.27 23.38
C GLY A 794 -15.93 22.29 22.28
N ILE A 795 -16.87 21.54 21.70
CA ILE A 795 -16.58 20.67 20.55
C ILE A 795 -16.19 21.52 19.32
N TYR A 796 -16.91 22.60 19.07
CA TYR A 796 -16.58 23.51 17.95
C TYR A 796 -15.20 24.14 18.13
N GLU A 797 -14.89 24.62 19.33
CA GLU A 797 -13.59 25.19 19.65
C GLU A 797 -12.45 24.19 19.52
N TYR A 798 -12.66 22.94 20.00
CA TYR A 798 -11.72 21.84 19.77
C TYR A 798 -11.43 21.65 18.29
N MET A 799 -12.47 21.58 17.45
CA MET A 799 -12.32 21.39 16.01
C MET A 799 -11.53 22.53 15.35
N GLN A 800 -11.76 23.79 15.75
CA GLN A 800 -11.01 24.92 15.20
C GLN A 800 -9.55 24.90 15.66
N ARG A 801 -9.31 24.70 16.95
CA ARG A 801 -7.96 24.61 17.53
C ARG A 801 -7.16 23.46 16.88
N THR A 802 -7.76 22.29 16.70
CA THR A 802 -7.07 21.13 16.10
C THR A 802 -6.68 21.37 14.65
N ARG A 803 -7.54 22.04 13.86
CA ARG A 803 -7.20 22.45 12.49
C ARG A 803 -6.03 23.43 12.47
N GLN A 804 -6.06 24.41 13.39
CA GLN A 804 -4.99 25.39 13.49
C GLN A 804 -3.66 24.73 13.87
N VAL A 805 -3.65 23.89 14.90
CA VAL A 805 -2.47 23.12 15.32
C VAL A 805 -1.94 22.25 14.16
N ALA A 806 -2.83 21.54 13.46
CA ALA A 806 -2.45 20.73 12.31
C ALA A 806 -1.79 21.57 11.18
N SER A 807 -2.31 22.77 10.91
CA SER A 807 -1.73 23.67 9.90
C SER A 807 -0.39 24.28 10.35
N GLU A 808 -0.25 24.61 11.64
CA GLU A 808 0.97 25.23 12.19
C GLU A 808 2.12 24.24 12.36
N GLN A 809 1.83 23.00 12.79
CA GLN A 809 2.85 22.01 13.16
C GLN A 809 2.99 20.86 12.12
N GLY A 810 2.02 20.71 11.20
CA GLY A 810 1.99 19.60 10.25
C GLY A 810 1.54 18.26 10.85
N PHE A 811 1.21 18.21 12.14
CA PHE A 811 0.71 17.03 12.85
C PHE A 811 -0.25 17.40 13.97
N VAL A 812 -0.97 16.42 14.49
CA VAL A 812 -1.72 16.49 15.75
C VAL A 812 -1.26 15.37 16.66
N GLU A 813 -1.54 15.47 17.96
CA GLU A 813 -1.04 14.51 18.96
C GLU A 813 -2.17 13.78 19.67
N THR A 814 -1.90 12.53 20.07
CA THR A 814 -2.76 11.78 20.97
C THR A 814 -2.57 12.25 22.43
N ILE A 815 -3.39 11.71 23.33
CA ILE A 815 -3.27 11.98 24.78
C ILE A 815 -1.90 11.58 25.36
N LEU A 816 -1.19 10.66 24.70
CA LEU A 816 0.14 10.18 25.11
C LEU A 816 1.29 10.83 24.31
N GLY A 817 0.98 11.79 23.42
CA GLY A 817 1.98 12.49 22.61
C GLY A 817 2.39 11.78 21.31
N ARG A 818 1.65 10.73 20.86
CA ARG A 818 1.87 10.14 19.53
C ARG A 818 1.54 11.16 18.46
N ARG A 819 2.46 11.38 17.52
CA ARG A 819 2.29 12.33 16.42
C ARG A 819 1.58 11.70 15.24
N LEU A 820 0.53 12.36 14.79
CA LEU A 820 -0.31 11.96 13.67
C LEU A 820 -0.20 13.01 12.58
N TYR A 821 0.64 12.76 11.59
CA TYR A 821 0.98 13.73 10.54
C TYR A 821 -0.18 13.99 9.58
N THR A 822 -0.31 15.25 9.15
CA THR A 822 -1.41 15.76 8.32
C THR A 822 -0.90 16.45 7.05
N PRO A 823 -0.26 15.72 6.13
CA PRO A 823 0.50 16.30 5.01
C PRO A 823 -0.34 17.16 4.05
N ASP A 824 -1.65 16.91 3.97
CA ASP A 824 -2.57 17.61 3.05
C ASP A 824 -3.38 18.71 3.71
N ILE A 825 -3.05 19.12 4.95
CA ILE A 825 -3.84 20.09 5.73
C ILE A 825 -3.97 21.45 5.04
N ASP A 826 -2.93 21.89 4.35
CA ASP A 826 -2.89 23.14 3.60
C ASP A 826 -3.01 22.93 2.07
N ALA A 827 -3.54 21.78 1.64
CA ALA A 827 -3.73 21.48 0.23
C ALA A 827 -4.60 22.55 -0.46
N ARG A 828 -4.18 23.01 -1.62
CA ARG A 828 -4.93 24.00 -2.42
C ARG A 828 -6.27 23.48 -2.90
N ASN A 829 -6.33 22.19 -3.20
CA ASN A 829 -7.59 21.54 -3.53
C ASN A 829 -8.49 21.52 -2.30
N VAL A 830 -9.59 22.25 -2.37
CA VAL A 830 -10.55 22.38 -1.27
C VAL A 830 -11.11 21.03 -0.81
N MET A 831 -11.28 20.05 -1.72
CA MET A 831 -11.77 18.72 -1.36
C MET A 831 -10.71 17.93 -0.58
N VAL A 832 -9.46 17.98 -1.01
CA VAL A 832 -8.30 17.34 -0.34
C VAL A 832 -8.09 17.98 1.02
N ARG A 833 -8.00 19.31 1.08
CA ARG A 833 -7.87 20.05 2.35
C ARG A 833 -8.99 19.74 3.33
N LYS A 834 -10.26 19.77 2.90
CA LYS A 834 -11.39 19.41 3.79
C LYS A 834 -11.35 17.96 4.25
N ALA A 835 -10.80 17.06 3.44
CA ALA A 835 -10.58 15.67 3.86
C ALA A 835 -9.48 15.61 4.93
N ALA A 836 -8.36 16.31 4.72
CA ALA A 836 -7.27 16.41 5.69
C ALA A 836 -7.70 17.09 7.00
N GLU A 837 -8.49 18.18 6.94
CA GLU A 837 -9.08 18.83 8.13
C GLU A 837 -9.95 17.86 8.94
N ARG A 838 -10.76 17.02 8.27
CA ARG A 838 -11.54 15.98 8.96
C ARG A 838 -10.65 14.90 9.57
N ALA A 839 -9.65 14.46 8.83
CA ALA A 839 -8.67 13.49 9.32
C ALA A 839 -7.93 14.04 10.56
N ALA A 840 -7.48 15.29 10.52
CA ALA A 840 -6.82 15.96 11.65
C ALA A 840 -7.70 16.04 12.90
N ILE A 841 -9.00 16.35 12.77
CA ILE A 841 -9.93 16.38 13.91
C ILE A 841 -10.10 15.01 14.54
N ASN A 842 -10.17 13.94 13.71
CA ASN A 842 -10.41 12.59 14.18
C ASN A 842 -9.15 11.90 14.71
N ALA A 843 -7.99 12.27 14.19
CA ALA A 843 -6.74 11.60 14.50
C ALA A 843 -6.42 11.56 16.00
N PRO A 844 -6.55 12.66 16.78
CA PRO A 844 -6.33 12.61 18.23
C PRO A 844 -7.28 11.66 18.96
N LEU A 845 -8.56 11.58 18.53
CA LEU A 845 -9.57 10.72 19.14
C LEU A 845 -9.27 9.24 18.87
N GLN A 846 -9.12 8.89 17.59
CA GLN A 846 -8.84 7.52 17.18
C GLN A 846 -7.47 7.04 17.65
N GLY A 847 -6.45 7.90 17.58
CA GLY A 847 -5.11 7.58 18.04
C GLY A 847 -5.05 7.40 19.55
N SER A 848 -5.74 8.27 20.31
CA SER A 848 -5.81 8.11 21.79
C SER A 848 -6.58 6.85 22.18
N ALA A 849 -7.67 6.49 21.48
CA ALA A 849 -8.35 5.21 21.69
C ALA A 849 -7.41 4.03 21.42
N ALA A 850 -6.60 4.10 20.35
CA ALA A 850 -5.61 3.08 20.03
C ALA A 850 -4.50 2.98 21.08
N ASP A 851 -4.04 4.10 21.61
CA ASP A 851 -3.04 4.11 22.69
C ASP A 851 -3.62 3.54 23.99
N ILE A 852 -4.88 3.89 24.34
CA ILE A 852 -5.57 3.38 25.52
C ILE A 852 -5.78 1.87 25.43
N ILE A 853 -6.23 1.34 24.30
CA ILE A 853 -6.43 -0.13 24.16
C ILE A 853 -5.09 -0.87 24.24
N LYS A 854 -4.00 -0.31 23.71
CA LYS A 854 -2.65 -0.88 23.84
C LYS A 854 -2.17 -0.88 25.30
N LEU A 855 -2.39 0.20 26.04
CA LEU A 855 -2.12 0.23 27.48
C LEU A 855 -2.97 -0.81 28.23
N ALA A 856 -4.25 -0.92 27.88
CA ALA A 856 -5.14 -1.93 28.44
C ALA A 856 -4.61 -3.35 28.18
N MET A 857 -4.16 -3.65 26.97
CA MET A 857 -3.52 -4.93 26.65
C MET A 857 -2.31 -5.21 27.56
N ILE A 858 -1.44 -4.22 27.78
CA ILE A 858 -0.25 -4.34 28.62
C ILE A 858 -0.63 -4.60 30.09
N GLU A 859 -1.54 -3.79 30.64
CA GLU A 859 -1.89 -3.91 32.06
C GLU A 859 -2.74 -5.15 32.34
N VAL A 860 -3.63 -5.54 31.43
CA VAL A 860 -4.39 -6.78 31.57
C VAL A 860 -3.48 -8.00 31.43
N ASP A 861 -2.49 -7.98 30.52
CA ASP A 861 -1.53 -9.09 30.36
C ASP A 861 -0.76 -9.42 31.65
N LYS A 862 -0.51 -8.41 32.50
CA LYS A 862 0.17 -8.58 33.80
C LYS A 862 -0.68 -9.32 34.83
N ILE A 863 -2.00 -9.21 34.77
CA ILE A 863 -2.93 -9.84 35.72
C ILE A 863 -3.47 -11.19 35.27
N LEU A 864 -3.33 -11.52 33.97
CA LEU A 864 -3.83 -12.78 33.43
C LEU A 864 -3.11 -14.00 34.08
N PRO A 865 -3.84 -14.95 34.66
CA PRO A 865 -3.27 -16.22 35.04
C PRO A 865 -3.01 -17.08 33.80
N LYS A 866 -1.78 -17.04 33.30
CA LYS A 866 -1.38 -17.55 31.97
C LYS A 866 -1.79 -19.00 31.70
N ASP A 867 -1.90 -19.82 32.73
CA ASP A 867 -2.34 -21.23 32.61
C ASP A 867 -3.86 -21.36 32.47
N GLN A 868 -4.63 -20.35 32.91
CA GLN A 868 -6.09 -20.41 33.01
C GLN A 868 -6.80 -19.41 32.10
N ALA A 869 -6.10 -18.39 31.65
CA ALA A 869 -6.69 -17.37 30.74
C ALA A 869 -5.68 -16.86 29.73
N LYS A 870 -6.15 -16.49 28.54
CA LYS A 870 -5.36 -15.98 27.41
C LYS A 870 -6.09 -14.83 26.75
N LEU A 871 -5.38 -13.79 26.33
CA LEU A 871 -5.86 -12.77 25.42
C LEU A 871 -5.74 -13.31 23.98
N LEU A 872 -6.84 -13.39 23.24
CA LEU A 872 -6.87 -14.01 21.92
C LEU A 872 -7.01 -13.00 20.78
N LEU A 873 -7.89 -12.00 20.93
CA LEU A 873 -8.15 -11.03 19.86
C LEU A 873 -8.22 -9.61 20.41
N GLN A 874 -7.78 -8.69 19.57
CA GLN A 874 -8.07 -7.27 19.67
C GLN A 874 -8.87 -6.86 18.42
N VAL A 875 -10.08 -6.32 18.61
CA VAL A 875 -10.99 -5.96 17.52
C VAL A 875 -11.61 -4.58 17.81
N HIS A 876 -11.18 -3.54 17.10
CA HIS A 876 -11.58 -2.15 17.35
C HIS A 876 -11.27 -1.70 18.79
N ASP A 877 -12.28 -1.53 19.63
CA ASP A 877 -12.15 -1.09 21.01
C ASP A 877 -12.40 -2.26 22.01
N GLU A 878 -12.41 -3.52 21.49
CA GLU A 878 -12.74 -4.75 22.19
C GLU A 878 -11.50 -5.64 22.35
N LEU A 879 -11.34 -6.27 23.53
CA LEU A 879 -10.41 -7.35 23.81
C LEU A 879 -11.18 -8.65 24.06
N VAL A 880 -10.80 -9.74 23.40
CA VAL A 880 -11.45 -11.04 23.52
C VAL A 880 -10.48 -12.03 24.19
N PHE A 881 -10.94 -12.66 25.25
CA PHE A 881 -10.18 -13.60 26.06
C PHE A 881 -10.82 -14.99 26.02
N GLU A 882 -10.01 -16.01 26.23
CA GLU A 882 -10.43 -17.35 26.57
C GLU A 882 -10.03 -17.59 28.03
N ALA A 883 -10.96 -18.00 28.90
CA ALA A 883 -10.69 -18.22 30.31
C ALA A 883 -11.37 -19.49 30.82
N ASP A 884 -10.80 -20.13 31.86
CA ASP A 884 -11.42 -21.21 32.55
C ASP A 884 -12.75 -20.73 33.19
N GLN A 885 -13.81 -21.51 33.06
CA GLN A 885 -15.15 -21.14 33.49
C GLN A 885 -15.25 -20.80 35.00
N ASN A 886 -14.42 -21.42 35.82
CA ASN A 886 -14.43 -21.23 37.28
C ASN A 886 -13.84 -19.90 37.75
N ILE A 887 -13.03 -19.22 36.93
CA ILE A 887 -12.43 -17.92 37.26
C ILE A 887 -13.07 -16.78 36.49
N ALA A 888 -13.88 -17.07 35.46
CA ALA A 888 -14.34 -16.10 34.46
C ALA A 888 -15.06 -14.91 35.07
N GLU A 889 -15.95 -15.10 36.06
CA GLU A 889 -16.70 -14.00 36.67
C GLU A 889 -15.79 -13.02 37.44
N GLU A 890 -14.85 -13.54 38.20
CA GLU A 890 -13.91 -12.69 38.96
C GLU A 890 -12.91 -12.01 38.04
N LEU A 891 -12.41 -12.74 37.05
CA LEU A 891 -11.49 -12.21 36.04
C LEU A 891 -12.14 -11.11 35.21
N SER A 892 -13.42 -11.24 34.86
CA SER A 892 -14.18 -10.18 34.14
C SER A 892 -14.20 -8.87 34.91
N LYS A 893 -14.41 -8.91 36.21
CA LYS A 893 -14.40 -7.72 37.08
C LYS A 893 -13.00 -7.08 37.16
N GLN A 894 -11.97 -7.92 37.24
CA GLN A 894 -10.59 -7.46 37.29
C GLN A 894 -10.17 -6.83 35.95
N ILE A 895 -10.50 -7.45 34.81
CA ILE A 895 -10.26 -6.91 33.46
C ILE A 895 -10.94 -5.55 33.30
N ALA A 896 -12.23 -5.46 33.65
CA ALA A 896 -12.97 -4.17 33.57
C ALA A 896 -12.27 -3.09 34.41
N SER A 897 -11.97 -3.38 35.66
CA SER A 897 -11.33 -2.40 36.57
C SER A 897 -9.96 -1.93 36.06
N VAL A 898 -9.16 -2.85 35.52
CA VAL A 898 -7.86 -2.50 34.93
C VAL A 898 -8.02 -1.66 33.69
N MET A 899 -8.87 -2.05 32.74
CA MET A 899 -9.09 -1.31 31.51
C MET A 899 -9.65 0.10 31.79
N GLU A 900 -10.53 0.25 32.77
CA GLU A 900 -11.10 1.55 33.16
C GLU A 900 -10.08 2.51 33.79
N SER A 901 -8.97 1.99 34.35
CA SER A 901 -7.98 2.74 35.11
C SER A 901 -6.66 3.01 34.39
N VAL A 902 -6.48 2.55 33.14
CA VAL A 902 -5.19 2.64 32.41
C VAL A 902 -4.76 4.08 32.10
N VAL A 903 -5.70 5.01 32.05
CA VAL A 903 -5.43 6.42 31.82
C VAL A 903 -6.45 7.28 32.56
N GLU A 904 -6.00 8.41 33.11
CA GLU A 904 -6.88 9.37 33.77
C GLU A 904 -7.31 10.45 32.77
N ILE A 905 -8.63 10.53 32.51
CA ILE A 905 -9.23 11.58 31.68
C ILE A 905 -10.37 12.28 32.45
N SER A 906 -10.89 13.40 31.92
CA SER A 906 -11.91 14.23 32.62
C SER A 906 -13.27 13.56 32.80
N VAL A 907 -13.51 12.42 32.18
CA VAL A 907 -14.72 11.60 32.30
C VAL A 907 -14.33 10.14 32.56
N PRO A 908 -15.15 9.35 33.28
CA PRO A 908 -14.81 7.95 33.53
C PRO A 908 -14.75 7.16 32.21
N LEU A 909 -13.76 6.28 32.07
CA LEU A 909 -13.81 5.20 31.10
C LEU A 909 -14.73 4.10 31.65
N LEU A 910 -15.56 3.50 30.81
CA LEU A 910 -16.42 2.38 31.20
C LEU A 910 -16.19 1.22 30.25
N VAL A 911 -16.08 0.04 30.83
CA VAL A 911 -15.87 -1.22 30.12
C VAL A 911 -17.00 -2.19 30.40
N GLU A 912 -17.62 -2.68 29.36
CA GLU A 912 -18.62 -3.75 29.44
C GLU A 912 -17.92 -5.07 29.15
N VAL A 913 -18.10 -6.07 30.06
CA VAL A 913 -17.52 -7.39 29.86
C VAL A 913 -18.65 -8.42 29.81
N GLY A 914 -18.80 -9.02 28.63
CA GLY A 914 -19.74 -10.12 28.43
C GLY A 914 -19.00 -11.46 28.50
N GLN A 915 -19.78 -12.53 28.72
CA GLN A 915 -19.29 -13.91 28.82
C GLN A 915 -20.16 -14.85 28.01
N GLY A 916 -19.55 -15.73 27.21
CA GLY A 916 -20.29 -16.71 26.40
C GLY A 916 -19.46 -17.92 26.00
N LEU A 917 -20.13 -18.93 25.43
CA LEU A 917 -19.46 -20.09 24.86
C LEU A 917 -18.93 -19.82 23.44
N ASN A 918 -19.39 -18.75 22.83
CA ASN A 918 -18.94 -18.23 21.56
C ASN A 918 -18.85 -16.70 21.60
N TRP A 919 -18.24 -16.10 20.60
CA TRP A 919 -17.97 -14.67 20.58
C TRP A 919 -19.26 -13.81 20.44
N ASP A 920 -20.31 -14.29 19.72
CA ASP A 920 -21.55 -13.53 19.60
C ASP A 920 -22.31 -13.48 20.94
N ASP A 921 -22.28 -14.56 21.74
CA ASP A 921 -22.91 -14.63 23.06
C ASP A 921 -22.11 -13.86 24.12
N ALA A 922 -20.80 -13.68 23.93
CA ALA A 922 -19.93 -12.91 24.83
C ALA A 922 -19.99 -11.40 24.58
N HIS A 923 -20.62 -10.92 23.49
CA HIS A 923 -20.64 -9.49 23.07
C HIS A 923 -21.98 -8.77 23.35
#